data_d89980ba25f41fcd3e395d6e4c15d19c
#
_entry.id   d89980ba25f41fcd3e395d6e4c15d19c
#
_cell.length_a   1.000
_cell.length_b   1.000
_cell.length_c   1.000
_cell.angle_alpha   90.00
_cell.angle_beta   90.00
_cell.angle_gamma   90.00
#
_symmetry.space_group_name_H-M   'P 1'
#
loop_
_entity.id
_entity.type
_entity.pdbx_description
1 polymer ?
#
loop_
_entity_poly.entity_id
_entity_poly.type
_entity_poly.pdbx_seq_one_letter_code
_entity_poly.pdbx_strand_id
1 'polypeptide(L)'
;MNQAAPSNPESDDDVVGLMADSAADFCARALPRTRLRALRGASPAFDRVLWKQMAELGWSGLVVPDYCGGLGAPSAALMAVARQLGSVAAPEPLLETAVAAAALLSDIAPDDVLLPALLSGTQVLVAALAEPSEQLFTRLHVRAGTQAHTISGMLSNLPLGADADGWLLPAMLGDKPAWFHVARGAAGLTVEELPLADGSRDGRLLLNDCAARLLGSDEVARDGAVYARLMVELASSAYLLGIGHALFTLTSDYLSTRKQFGQAIGSFQVIQHRMVDLYLQLRLADAVVAESAGLIEQGGVVAARAASRARYRACHASLLVAREAVQLHGAIGYTDDCDVGLYLNRALVVAARYGNAAEHRARVVALRAQFAAAADAGNSVAVDIDAPAPDGDWNGLSDDAFRATVRGWLAANYPAQLRNPPARLRWSECRDWYARLHARGWAAPAWPVAHGGMGLNADKLMIFTEEKERWGVARTPDQGIIMIGPVLMRYGTPEQQAYYLPRALSGEQIWCQGYSEPDAGSDLASLRTRAIRDGDDYVITGQKIWTTLAQDATHMFCLVRTDAEAKPQAGISFVLISLAVPGITIRPIKTIAGDAEFCEVFLDGVRIPVSALVGRENDGWTIAKALLSFERIFVGSPKTCQYALNRLEVLAQARGLNNDPVFVDRLTGYMLDVADLESLYKEFAAIMKRGETLGADVSLLKIFASETFSRLSEFILECAGPAGARVGPVAFGDQAVDVLSPYYNARPTPIYGGSNEIQRNIIAKQVLNLPSR
;
A
#
# COMPACT_ATOMS: atom_id res chain seq x y z
N MET A 1 5.05 -19.98 -26.94
CA MET A 1 4.33 -18.70 -26.70
C MET A 1 2.90 -18.82 -27.23
N ASN A 2 2.01 -19.36 -26.43
CA ASN A 2 0.58 -19.25 -26.69
C ASN A 2 0.08 -18.02 -25.93
N GLN A 3 -0.41 -17.02 -26.66
CA GLN A 3 -1.11 -15.90 -26.07
C GLN A 3 -2.39 -16.46 -25.42
N ALA A 4 -2.48 -16.36 -24.11
CA ALA A 4 -3.73 -16.55 -23.39
C ALA A 4 -4.80 -15.62 -24.00
N ALA A 5 -6.01 -16.12 -24.20
CA ALA A 5 -7.12 -15.28 -24.63
C ALA A 5 -7.32 -14.15 -23.61
N PRO A 6 -7.69 -12.94 -24.05
CA PRO A 6 -7.93 -11.84 -23.12
C PRO A 6 -9.05 -12.26 -22.14
N SER A 7 -8.73 -12.26 -20.84
CA SER A 7 -9.70 -12.52 -19.77
C SER A 7 -10.82 -11.49 -19.82
N ASN A 8 -12.07 -11.96 -19.59
CA ASN A 8 -13.23 -11.08 -19.49
C ASN A 8 -13.33 -10.63 -18.01
N PRO A 9 -13.03 -9.39 -17.66
CA PRO A 9 -12.89 -8.96 -16.26
C PRO A 9 -14.15 -9.18 -15.39
N GLU A 10 -15.35 -9.10 -15.96
CA GLU A 10 -16.61 -9.37 -15.24
C GLU A 10 -16.74 -10.86 -14.87
N SER A 11 -16.28 -11.79 -15.73
CA SER A 11 -16.28 -13.22 -15.45
C SER A 11 -15.20 -13.65 -14.44
N ASP A 12 -14.07 -12.93 -14.40
CA ASP A 12 -12.98 -13.23 -13.49
C ASP A 12 -13.31 -12.83 -12.04
N ASP A 13 -13.95 -11.67 -11.84
CA ASP A 13 -14.44 -11.22 -10.52
C ASP A 13 -15.48 -12.18 -9.94
N ASP A 14 -16.39 -12.70 -10.78
CA ASP A 14 -17.37 -13.72 -10.39
C ASP A 14 -16.70 -15.03 -9.93
N VAL A 15 -15.67 -15.49 -10.65
CA VAL A 15 -14.90 -16.68 -10.28
C VAL A 15 -14.16 -16.47 -8.96
N VAL A 16 -13.53 -15.31 -8.76
CA VAL A 16 -12.85 -14.97 -7.50
C VAL A 16 -13.83 -14.98 -6.33
N GLY A 17 -15.01 -14.37 -6.50
CA GLY A 17 -16.08 -14.36 -5.49
C GLY A 17 -16.54 -15.77 -5.12
N LEU A 18 -16.85 -16.59 -6.10
CA LEU A 18 -17.30 -17.99 -5.90
C LEU A 18 -16.23 -18.82 -5.18
N MET A 19 -14.95 -18.66 -5.52
CA MET A 19 -13.86 -19.38 -4.86
C MET A 19 -13.66 -18.90 -3.42
N ALA A 20 -13.77 -17.61 -3.16
CA ALA A 20 -13.71 -17.05 -1.82
C ALA A 20 -14.82 -17.60 -0.90
N ASP A 21 -16.06 -17.59 -1.39
CA ASP A 21 -17.22 -18.06 -0.64
C ASP A 21 -17.16 -19.58 -0.40
N SER A 22 -16.80 -20.36 -1.42
CA SER A 22 -16.58 -21.81 -1.31
C SER A 22 -15.53 -22.12 -0.25
N ALA A 23 -14.40 -21.39 -0.25
CA ALA A 23 -13.33 -21.60 0.71
C ALA A 23 -13.73 -21.18 2.13
N ALA A 24 -14.47 -20.08 2.28
CA ALA A 24 -14.97 -19.63 3.57
C ALA A 24 -15.94 -20.63 4.18
N ASP A 25 -16.91 -21.12 3.41
CA ASP A 25 -17.89 -22.13 3.84
C ASP A 25 -17.22 -23.45 4.24
N PHE A 26 -16.26 -23.92 3.44
CA PHE A 26 -15.51 -25.13 3.76
C PHE A 26 -14.69 -24.95 5.04
N CYS A 27 -13.96 -23.86 5.20
CA CYS A 27 -13.18 -23.56 6.39
C CYS A 27 -14.05 -23.52 7.64
N ALA A 28 -15.20 -22.84 7.58
CA ALA A 28 -16.12 -22.72 8.70
C ALA A 28 -16.70 -24.09 9.13
N ARG A 29 -17.04 -24.94 8.16
CA ARG A 29 -17.68 -26.23 8.41
C ARG A 29 -16.71 -27.34 8.76
N ALA A 30 -15.56 -27.43 8.06
CA ALA A 30 -14.69 -28.62 8.08
C ALA A 30 -13.39 -28.41 8.87
N LEU A 31 -12.97 -27.16 9.12
CA LEU A 31 -11.65 -26.85 9.67
C LEU A 31 -11.70 -26.14 11.04
N PRO A 32 -12.30 -26.73 12.09
CA PRO A 32 -12.30 -26.12 13.42
C PRO A 32 -10.87 -26.05 13.98
N ARG A 33 -10.51 -24.95 14.65
CA ARG A 33 -9.15 -24.71 15.19
C ARG A 33 -8.70 -25.79 16.19
N THR A 34 -9.63 -26.42 16.91
CA THR A 34 -9.35 -27.49 17.90
C THR A 34 -8.60 -28.67 17.29
N ARG A 35 -8.79 -28.97 15.99
CA ARG A 35 -8.09 -30.05 15.30
C ARG A 35 -6.58 -29.81 15.16
N LEU A 36 -6.14 -28.55 15.10
CA LEU A 36 -4.72 -28.22 14.92
C LEU A 36 -3.84 -28.79 16.04
N ARG A 37 -4.34 -28.78 17.27
CA ARG A 37 -3.62 -29.40 18.40
C ARG A 37 -3.51 -30.92 18.27
N ALA A 38 -4.52 -31.58 17.73
CA ALA A 38 -4.51 -33.02 17.50
C ALA A 38 -3.56 -33.43 16.34
N LEU A 39 -3.33 -32.55 15.37
CA LEU A 39 -2.42 -32.81 14.25
C LEU A 39 -0.95 -32.59 14.59
N ARG A 40 -0.63 -31.93 15.72
CA ARG A 40 0.76 -31.74 16.16
C ARG A 40 1.44 -33.08 16.41
N GLY A 41 2.51 -33.36 15.68
CA GLY A 41 3.25 -34.61 15.77
C GLY A 41 2.54 -35.84 15.19
N ALA A 42 1.37 -35.66 14.58
CA ALA A 42 0.73 -36.71 13.80
C ALA A 42 1.51 -37.01 12.51
N SER A 43 1.35 -38.18 11.93
CA SER A 43 1.92 -38.57 10.65
C SER A 43 0.81 -39.13 9.74
N PRO A 44 0.42 -38.38 8.68
CA PRO A 44 0.87 -37.03 8.28
C PRO A 44 0.36 -35.94 9.23
N ALA A 45 1.03 -34.79 9.21
CA ALA A 45 0.67 -33.61 10.00
C ALA A 45 -0.51 -32.81 9.39
N PHE A 46 -1.28 -33.39 8.50
CA PHE A 46 -2.49 -32.87 7.87
C PHE A 46 -3.51 -34.00 7.65
N ASP A 47 -4.77 -33.63 7.37
CA ASP A 47 -5.84 -34.62 7.15
C ASP A 47 -5.98 -34.94 5.65
N ARG A 48 -5.64 -36.19 5.26
CA ARG A 48 -5.73 -36.64 3.86
C ARG A 48 -7.17 -36.70 3.33
N VAL A 49 -8.17 -36.92 4.21
CA VAL A 49 -9.58 -36.96 3.80
C VAL A 49 -10.03 -35.55 3.46
N LEU A 50 -9.70 -34.57 4.29
CA LEU A 50 -9.99 -33.15 4.01
C LEU A 50 -9.23 -32.65 2.79
N TRP A 51 -7.97 -33.07 2.63
CA TRP A 51 -7.19 -32.73 1.42
C TRP A 51 -7.88 -33.24 0.13
N LYS A 52 -8.38 -34.48 0.16
CA LYS A 52 -9.12 -35.02 -0.98
C LYS A 52 -10.41 -34.26 -1.25
N GLN A 53 -11.15 -33.83 -0.23
CA GLN A 53 -12.33 -32.99 -0.38
C GLN A 53 -11.98 -31.61 -1.00
N MET A 54 -10.85 -31.02 -0.62
CA MET A 54 -10.34 -29.77 -1.25
C MET A 54 -10.02 -29.99 -2.73
N ALA A 55 -9.45 -31.14 -3.07
CA ALA A 55 -9.19 -31.51 -4.47
C ALA A 55 -10.50 -31.71 -5.26
N GLU A 56 -11.52 -32.33 -4.65
CA GLU A 56 -12.86 -32.48 -5.25
C GLU A 56 -13.56 -31.12 -5.51
N LEU A 57 -13.20 -30.08 -4.74
CA LEU A 57 -13.63 -28.68 -4.98
C LEU A 57 -12.81 -27.98 -6.08
N GLY A 58 -11.83 -28.68 -6.67
CA GLY A 58 -10.96 -28.15 -7.73
C GLY A 58 -9.76 -27.35 -7.25
N TRP A 59 -9.53 -27.23 -5.92
CA TRP A 59 -8.47 -26.34 -5.40
C TRP A 59 -7.05 -26.85 -5.70
N SER A 60 -6.89 -28.14 -5.95
CA SER A 60 -5.61 -28.73 -6.39
C SER A 60 -5.23 -28.36 -7.83
N GLY A 61 -6.20 -27.90 -8.62
CA GLY A 61 -6.02 -27.53 -10.04
C GLY A 61 -6.22 -26.05 -10.34
N LEU A 62 -6.29 -25.15 -9.34
CA LEU A 62 -6.55 -23.72 -9.55
C LEU A 62 -5.61 -23.08 -10.58
N VAL A 63 -4.31 -23.32 -10.45
CA VAL A 63 -3.26 -22.74 -11.30
C VAL A 63 -2.93 -23.57 -12.53
N VAL A 64 -3.50 -24.74 -12.65
CA VAL A 64 -3.26 -25.65 -13.76
C VAL A 64 -4.20 -25.31 -14.92
N PRO A 65 -3.70 -25.17 -16.15
CA PRO A 65 -4.52 -24.89 -17.31
C PRO A 65 -5.63 -25.95 -17.53
N ASP A 66 -6.73 -25.54 -18.13
CA ASP A 66 -7.88 -26.39 -18.43
C ASP A 66 -7.55 -27.58 -19.34
N TYR A 67 -6.69 -27.37 -20.34
CA TYR A 67 -6.20 -28.42 -21.21
C TYR A 67 -5.34 -29.48 -20.50
N CYS A 68 -4.84 -29.17 -19.29
CA CYS A 68 -4.15 -30.12 -18.41
C CYS A 68 -5.07 -30.74 -17.35
N GLY A 69 -6.37 -30.47 -17.42
CA GLY A 69 -7.37 -30.96 -16.45
C GLY A 69 -7.51 -30.10 -15.19
N GLY A 70 -6.95 -28.89 -15.18
CA GLY A 70 -7.10 -27.92 -14.10
C GLY A 70 -8.26 -26.95 -14.35
N LEU A 71 -8.32 -25.86 -13.58
CA LEU A 71 -9.33 -24.81 -13.70
C LEU A 71 -8.86 -23.58 -14.50
N GLY A 72 -7.55 -23.40 -14.69
CA GLY A 72 -7.01 -22.20 -15.31
C GLY A 72 -7.51 -20.90 -14.66
N ALA A 73 -7.75 -20.94 -13.35
CA ALA A 73 -8.36 -19.83 -12.64
C ALA A 73 -7.40 -18.62 -12.53
N PRO A 74 -7.91 -17.38 -12.51
CA PRO A 74 -7.09 -16.21 -12.31
C PRO A 74 -6.33 -16.29 -10.97
N SER A 75 -5.12 -15.72 -10.91
CA SER A 75 -4.27 -15.72 -9.71
C SER A 75 -4.97 -15.14 -8.47
N ALA A 76 -5.92 -14.23 -8.66
CA ALA A 76 -6.77 -13.68 -7.59
C ALA A 76 -7.65 -14.76 -6.92
N ALA A 77 -8.15 -15.74 -7.65
CA ALA A 77 -8.94 -16.86 -7.11
C ALA A 77 -8.08 -17.77 -6.22
N LEU A 78 -6.83 -18.08 -6.65
CA LEU A 78 -5.87 -18.79 -5.81
C LEU A 78 -5.60 -18.04 -4.50
N MET A 79 -5.39 -16.71 -4.59
CA MET A 79 -5.16 -15.89 -3.39
C MET A 79 -6.35 -15.92 -2.44
N ALA A 80 -7.58 -15.88 -2.95
CA ALA A 80 -8.79 -15.95 -2.14
C ALA A 80 -8.86 -17.26 -1.36
N VAL A 81 -8.62 -18.39 -2.01
CA VAL A 81 -8.58 -19.72 -1.35
C VAL A 81 -7.43 -19.80 -0.33
N ALA A 82 -6.21 -19.37 -0.72
CA ALA A 82 -5.06 -19.41 0.19
C ALA A 82 -5.28 -18.52 1.43
N ARG A 83 -5.89 -17.35 1.28
CA ARG A 83 -6.25 -16.45 2.39
C ARG A 83 -7.25 -17.10 3.35
N GLN A 84 -8.28 -17.78 2.85
CA GLN A 84 -9.25 -18.47 3.68
C GLN A 84 -8.62 -19.63 4.45
N LEU A 85 -7.78 -20.44 3.81
CA LEU A 85 -7.04 -21.50 4.51
C LEU A 85 -6.07 -20.94 5.56
N GLY A 86 -5.43 -19.80 5.28
CA GLY A 86 -4.62 -19.06 6.25
C GLY A 86 -5.42 -18.59 7.46
N SER A 87 -6.68 -18.17 7.28
CA SER A 87 -7.54 -17.69 8.36
C SER A 87 -7.85 -18.74 9.42
N VAL A 88 -7.69 -20.02 9.10
CA VAL A 88 -7.84 -21.17 10.01
C VAL A 88 -6.53 -21.90 10.25
N ALA A 89 -5.41 -21.35 9.79
CA ALA A 89 -4.06 -21.93 9.88
C ALA A 89 -3.98 -23.38 9.35
N ALA A 90 -4.71 -23.69 8.25
CA ALA A 90 -4.86 -25.04 7.69
C ALA A 90 -3.50 -25.63 7.27
N PRO A 91 -3.12 -26.83 7.76
CA PRO A 91 -1.85 -27.46 7.39
C PRO A 91 -1.91 -28.27 6.08
N GLU A 92 -3.07 -28.39 5.47
CA GLU A 92 -3.28 -29.10 4.21
C GLU A 92 -2.38 -28.54 3.10
N PRO A 93 -1.83 -29.41 2.21
CA PRO A 93 -0.72 -29.07 1.33
C PRO A 93 -1.11 -28.24 0.08
N LEU A 94 -1.89 -27.15 0.27
CA LEU A 94 -2.25 -26.23 -0.82
C LEU A 94 -0.99 -25.64 -1.48
N LEU A 95 -0.11 -25.05 -0.66
CA LEU A 95 1.05 -24.31 -1.15
C LEU A 95 2.06 -25.25 -1.82
N GLU A 96 2.31 -26.38 -1.19
CA GLU A 96 3.36 -27.32 -1.56
C GLU A 96 2.96 -28.18 -2.78
N THR A 97 1.72 -28.69 -2.76
CA THR A 97 1.23 -29.66 -3.74
C THR A 97 0.38 -28.98 -4.82
N ALA A 98 -0.70 -28.30 -4.42
CA ALA A 98 -1.65 -27.73 -5.37
C ALA A 98 -1.07 -26.51 -6.12
N VAL A 99 -0.13 -25.78 -5.52
CA VAL A 99 0.49 -24.62 -6.17
C VAL A 99 1.86 -24.97 -6.71
N ALA A 100 2.84 -25.27 -5.86
CA ALA A 100 4.21 -25.46 -6.29
C ALA A 100 4.40 -26.67 -7.22
N ALA A 101 3.94 -27.86 -6.82
CA ALA A 101 4.14 -29.07 -7.60
C ALA A 101 3.21 -29.13 -8.83
N ALA A 102 1.95 -28.68 -8.70
CA ALA A 102 0.99 -28.69 -9.82
C ALA A 102 1.40 -27.69 -10.93
N ALA A 103 1.75 -26.45 -10.57
CA ALA A 103 2.22 -25.46 -11.52
C ALA A 103 3.48 -25.94 -12.26
N LEU A 104 4.43 -26.54 -11.51
CA LEU A 104 5.64 -27.08 -12.12
C LEU A 104 5.31 -28.21 -13.12
N LEU A 105 4.49 -29.19 -12.72
CA LEU A 105 4.15 -30.35 -13.58
C LEU A 105 3.37 -29.93 -14.82
N SER A 106 2.44 -28.99 -14.71
CA SER A 106 1.67 -28.51 -15.87
C SER A 106 2.54 -27.89 -16.95
N ASP A 107 3.68 -27.29 -16.57
CA ASP A 107 4.62 -26.71 -17.52
C ASP A 107 5.60 -27.75 -18.09
N ILE A 108 6.20 -28.57 -17.23
CA ILE A 108 7.32 -29.44 -17.63
C ILE A 108 6.89 -30.82 -18.15
N ALA A 109 5.72 -31.32 -17.72
CA ALA A 109 5.22 -32.65 -18.03
C ALA A 109 3.68 -32.70 -18.00
N PRO A 110 2.98 -31.97 -18.87
CA PRO A 110 1.51 -31.81 -18.82
C PRO A 110 0.75 -33.14 -19.00
N ASP A 111 1.32 -34.09 -19.77
CA ASP A 111 0.72 -35.39 -20.05
C ASP A 111 1.14 -36.48 -19.06
N ASP A 112 1.89 -36.15 -17.99
CA ASP A 112 2.41 -37.14 -17.05
C ASP A 112 1.31 -37.64 -16.11
N VAL A 113 1.34 -38.93 -15.80
CA VAL A 113 0.39 -39.61 -14.90
C VAL A 113 0.37 -39.03 -13.46
N LEU A 114 1.43 -38.33 -13.05
CA LEU A 114 1.49 -37.69 -11.75
C LEU A 114 0.52 -36.52 -11.65
N LEU A 115 0.28 -35.78 -12.73
CA LEU A 115 -0.57 -34.59 -12.68
C LEU A 115 -2.03 -34.94 -12.34
N PRO A 116 -2.71 -35.89 -13.00
CA PRO A 116 -4.06 -36.32 -12.59
C PRO A 116 -4.13 -36.88 -11.17
N ALA A 117 -3.10 -37.60 -10.72
CA ALA A 117 -3.03 -38.14 -9.37
C ALA A 117 -2.89 -37.04 -8.30
N LEU A 118 -2.16 -35.97 -8.62
CA LEU A 118 -2.04 -34.78 -7.79
C LEU A 118 -3.38 -34.00 -7.77
N LEU A 119 -3.99 -33.76 -8.95
CA LEU A 119 -5.24 -33.01 -9.08
C LEU A 119 -6.42 -33.69 -8.35
N SER A 120 -6.44 -35.02 -8.32
CA SER A 120 -7.44 -35.79 -7.55
C SER A 120 -7.19 -35.84 -6.04
N GLY A 121 -6.07 -35.27 -5.56
CA GLY A 121 -5.66 -35.35 -4.15
C GLY A 121 -5.21 -36.74 -3.67
N THR A 122 -5.03 -37.70 -4.58
CA THR A 122 -4.60 -39.05 -4.25
C THR A 122 -3.11 -39.17 -3.97
N GLN A 123 -2.31 -38.28 -4.51
CA GLN A 123 -0.88 -38.15 -4.22
C GLN A 123 -0.52 -36.71 -3.75
N VAL A 124 0.35 -36.66 -2.76
CA VAL A 124 0.98 -35.46 -2.25
C VAL A 124 2.40 -35.39 -2.76
N LEU A 125 2.65 -34.53 -3.75
CA LEU A 125 3.95 -34.31 -4.34
C LEU A 125 4.54 -32.97 -3.86
N VAL A 126 5.85 -32.94 -3.66
CA VAL A 126 6.57 -31.73 -3.20
C VAL A 126 7.65 -31.38 -4.22
N ALA A 127 7.61 -30.16 -4.72
CA ALA A 127 8.66 -29.62 -5.57
C ALA A 127 9.77 -28.98 -4.73
N ALA A 128 11.02 -29.33 -4.99
CA ALA A 128 12.17 -28.81 -4.29
C ALA A 128 12.56 -27.42 -4.83
N LEU A 129 11.83 -26.37 -4.44
CA LEU A 129 12.00 -24.99 -4.86
C LEU A 129 12.70 -24.08 -3.82
N ALA A 130 13.20 -24.66 -2.71
CA ALA A 130 13.74 -23.87 -1.59
C ALA A 130 15.06 -23.14 -1.92
N GLU A 131 15.89 -23.69 -2.83
CA GLU A 131 17.17 -23.11 -3.17
C GLU A 131 17.02 -21.85 -4.08
N PRO A 132 17.95 -20.88 -4.01
CA PRO A 132 17.99 -19.77 -4.96
C PRO A 132 18.08 -20.25 -6.41
N SER A 133 17.51 -19.49 -7.33
CA SER A 133 17.40 -19.89 -8.75
C SER A 133 18.75 -20.30 -9.38
N GLU A 134 19.85 -19.64 -9.00
CA GLU A 134 21.20 -19.92 -9.50
C GLU A 134 21.77 -21.26 -9.00
N GLN A 135 21.32 -21.74 -7.84
CA GLN A 135 21.81 -22.97 -7.21
C GLN A 135 20.81 -24.12 -7.32
N LEU A 136 19.62 -23.87 -7.82
CA LEU A 136 18.50 -24.80 -7.81
C LEU A 136 18.84 -26.15 -8.43
N PHE A 137 19.56 -26.17 -9.54
CA PHE A 137 19.90 -27.40 -10.29
C PHE A 137 21.27 -27.99 -9.96
N THR A 138 22.04 -27.40 -9.03
CA THR A 138 23.45 -27.77 -8.83
C THR A 138 23.72 -28.64 -7.58
N ARG A 139 22.71 -28.85 -6.75
CA ARG A 139 22.86 -29.58 -5.47
C ARG A 139 22.89 -31.11 -5.62
N LEU A 140 22.31 -31.64 -6.68
CA LEU A 140 22.19 -33.08 -6.90
C LEU A 140 23.02 -33.52 -8.13
N HIS A 141 23.59 -34.70 -8.05
CA HIS A 141 24.35 -35.32 -9.11
C HIS A 141 23.53 -36.42 -9.78
N VAL A 142 23.41 -36.35 -11.12
CA VAL A 142 22.68 -37.29 -11.93
C VAL A 142 23.67 -38.19 -12.66
N ARG A 143 23.47 -39.51 -12.59
CA ARG A 143 24.08 -40.48 -13.49
C ARG A 143 23.03 -40.93 -14.50
N ALA A 144 23.28 -40.61 -15.76
CA ALA A 144 22.39 -41.01 -16.85
C ALA A 144 22.43 -42.54 -17.05
N GLY A 145 21.26 -43.18 -17.12
CA GLY A 145 21.08 -44.58 -17.44
C GLY A 145 20.23 -44.73 -18.73
N THR A 146 20.29 -45.92 -19.33
CA THR A 146 19.53 -46.23 -20.55
C THR A 146 18.03 -46.45 -20.33
N GLN A 147 17.65 -46.92 -19.13
CA GLN A 147 16.23 -47.16 -18.75
C GLN A 147 15.76 -46.33 -17.59
N ALA A 148 16.67 -45.92 -16.71
CA ALA A 148 16.39 -45.04 -15.57
C ALA A 148 17.63 -44.23 -15.22
N HIS A 149 17.42 -43.05 -14.71
CA HIS A 149 18.48 -42.19 -14.14
C HIS A 149 18.65 -42.51 -12.67
N THR A 150 19.85 -42.28 -12.12
CA THR A 150 20.05 -42.30 -10.67
C THR A 150 20.52 -40.94 -10.20
N ILE A 151 20.04 -40.54 -9.01
CA ILE A 151 20.36 -39.25 -8.36
C ILE A 151 21.05 -39.51 -7.04
N SER A 152 22.11 -38.75 -6.77
CA SER A 152 22.86 -38.76 -5.51
C SER A 152 23.04 -37.35 -4.98
N GLY A 153 22.98 -37.19 -3.65
CA GLY A 153 23.16 -35.92 -2.96
C GLY A 153 22.22 -35.73 -1.77
N MET A 154 22.10 -34.52 -1.31
CA MET A 154 21.26 -34.19 -0.16
C MET A 154 20.48 -32.90 -0.40
N LEU A 155 19.19 -32.92 -0.08
CA LEU A 155 18.33 -31.74 0.00
C LEU A 155 17.70 -31.67 1.39
N SER A 156 17.64 -30.47 1.98
CA SER A 156 17.05 -30.24 3.31
C SER A 156 15.94 -29.19 3.23
N ASN A 157 15.13 -29.13 4.28
CA ASN A 157 14.04 -28.15 4.43
C ASN A 157 12.99 -28.23 3.31
N LEU A 158 12.70 -29.46 2.85
CA LEU A 158 11.63 -29.68 1.90
C LEU A 158 10.27 -29.58 2.61
N PRO A 159 9.45 -28.58 2.30
CA PRO A 159 8.15 -28.38 2.95
C PRO A 159 7.30 -29.65 2.88
N LEU A 160 6.75 -30.09 4.04
CA LEU A 160 5.99 -31.35 4.16
C LEU A 160 6.70 -32.59 3.58
N GLY A 161 8.01 -32.51 3.31
CA GLY A 161 8.75 -33.58 2.66
C GLY A 161 8.74 -34.92 3.42
N ALA A 162 8.58 -34.88 4.73
CA ALA A 162 8.43 -36.09 5.54
C ALA A 162 7.08 -36.81 5.33
N ASP A 163 6.04 -36.09 4.88
CA ASP A 163 4.68 -36.63 4.68
C ASP A 163 4.31 -36.79 3.19
N ALA A 164 5.21 -36.44 2.25
CA ALA A 164 5.00 -36.53 0.80
C ALA A 164 5.01 -38.00 0.29
N ASP A 165 4.27 -38.27 -0.77
CA ASP A 165 4.28 -39.54 -1.49
C ASP A 165 5.39 -39.62 -2.54
N GLY A 166 5.93 -38.45 -2.94
CA GLY A 166 7.03 -38.31 -3.88
C GLY A 166 7.54 -36.90 -3.98
N TRP A 167 8.67 -36.73 -4.65
CA TRP A 167 9.35 -35.45 -4.79
C TRP A 167 9.70 -35.15 -6.24
N LEU A 168 9.58 -33.88 -6.62
CA LEU A 168 10.06 -33.32 -7.87
C LEU A 168 11.40 -32.63 -7.58
N LEU A 169 12.48 -33.22 -8.05
CA LEU A 169 13.85 -32.85 -7.70
C LEU A 169 14.57 -32.20 -8.87
N PRO A 170 15.16 -30.99 -8.73
CA PRO A 170 15.94 -30.34 -9.76
C PRO A 170 17.39 -30.84 -9.75
N ALA A 171 17.94 -31.10 -10.92
CA ALA A 171 19.36 -31.44 -11.10
C ALA A 171 19.85 -31.14 -12.53
N MET A 172 21.16 -31.13 -12.73
CA MET A 172 21.74 -31.03 -14.06
C MET A 172 21.84 -32.43 -14.73
N LEU A 173 21.28 -32.58 -15.93
CA LEU A 173 21.48 -33.75 -16.80
C LEU A 173 22.49 -33.35 -17.86
N GLY A 174 23.77 -33.68 -17.63
CA GLY A 174 24.86 -33.11 -18.40
C GLY A 174 24.98 -31.61 -18.13
N ASP A 175 24.82 -30.80 -19.17
CA ASP A 175 24.82 -29.31 -19.12
C ASP A 175 23.42 -28.69 -19.06
N LYS A 176 22.37 -29.53 -19.04
CA LYS A 176 20.96 -29.10 -19.09
C LYS A 176 20.29 -29.19 -17.74
N PRO A 177 19.53 -28.15 -17.30
CA PRO A 177 18.66 -28.24 -16.13
C PRO A 177 17.54 -29.25 -16.40
N ALA A 178 17.19 -30.05 -15.40
CA ALA A 178 16.16 -31.07 -15.52
C ALA A 178 15.43 -31.31 -14.21
N TRP A 179 14.20 -31.78 -14.30
CA TRP A 179 13.39 -32.19 -13.17
C TRP A 179 13.17 -33.69 -13.18
N PHE A 180 13.27 -34.29 -12.02
CA PHE A 180 13.14 -35.72 -11.81
C PHE A 180 12.10 -36.04 -10.75
N HIS A 181 11.28 -37.05 -10.99
CA HIS A 181 10.42 -37.61 -9.98
C HIS A 181 11.15 -38.75 -9.24
N VAL A 182 11.10 -38.68 -7.90
CA VAL A 182 11.54 -39.73 -6.98
C VAL A 182 10.36 -40.13 -6.11
N ALA A 183 9.96 -41.42 -6.19
CA ALA A 183 8.86 -41.95 -5.36
C ALA A 183 9.35 -42.25 -3.93
N ARG A 184 8.44 -42.19 -2.94
CA ARG A 184 8.78 -42.44 -1.52
C ARG A 184 9.45 -43.77 -1.26
N GLY A 185 9.14 -44.78 -2.03
CA GLY A 185 9.72 -46.14 -1.90
C GLY A 185 10.96 -46.38 -2.75
N ALA A 186 11.56 -45.35 -3.37
CA ALA A 186 12.70 -45.54 -4.25
C ALA A 186 13.93 -46.11 -3.49
N ALA A 187 14.61 -47.08 -4.11
CA ALA A 187 15.85 -47.61 -3.58
C ALA A 187 16.92 -46.54 -3.50
N GLY A 188 17.69 -46.51 -2.42
CA GLY A 188 18.73 -45.48 -2.21
C GLY A 188 18.21 -44.17 -1.62
N LEU A 189 16.92 -44.04 -1.31
CA LEU A 189 16.34 -42.89 -0.64
C LEU A 189 16.26 -43.12 0.87
N THR A 190 16.72 -42.15 1.65
CA THR A 190 16.42 -42.04 3.08
C THR A 190 15.78 -40.65 3.33
N VAL A 191 14.67 -40.63 4.08
CA VAL A 191 13.95 -39.42 4.46
C VAL A 191 14.12 -39.23 5.97
N GLU A 192 14.77 -38.12 6.35
CA GLU A 192 14.87 -37.69 7.74
C GLU A 192 13.80 -36.61 8.04
N GLU A 193 13.11 -36.76 9.16
CA GLU A 193 12.10 -35.80 9.61
C GLU A 193 12.75 -34.61 10.30
N LEU A 194 12.32 -33.38 9.92
CA LEU A 194 12.73 -32.13 10.54
C LEU A 194 11.50 -31.50 11.20
N PRO A 195 11.32 -31.61 12.52
CA PRO A 195 10.15 -31.08 13.20
C PRO A 195 10.15 -29.56 13.21
N LEU A 196 8.97 -28.95 13.01
CA LEU A 196 8.75 -27.52 12.95
C LEU A 196 7.90 -27.00 14.10
N ALA A 197 7.90 -25.68 14.31
CA ALA A 197 7.24 -25.02 15.43
C ALA A 197 5.72 -25.22 15.46
N ASP A 198 5.07 -25.37 14.31
CA ASP A 198 3.62 -25.59 14.18
C ASP A 198 3.22 -27.06 14.34
N GLY A 199 4.19 -27.95 14.59
CA GLY A 199 4.01 -29.40 14.71
C GLY A 199 4.00 -30.16 13.38
N SER A 200 4.16 -29.46 12.25
CA SER A 200 4.43 -30.06 10.94
C SER A 200 5.89 -30.53 10.83
N ARG A 201 6.24 -31.19 9.73
CA ARG A 201 7.59 -31.73 9.51
C ARG A 201 8.04 -31.44 8.08
N ASP A 202 9.21 -30.81 7.96
CA ASP A 202 9.94 -30.80 6.70
C ASP A 202 10.73 -32.10 6.52
N GLY A 203 11.19 -32.36 5.30
CA GLY A 203 12.01 -33.51 4.97
C GLY A 203 13.45 -33.11 4.67
N ARG A 204 14.40 -33.98 5.11
CA ARG A 204 15.74 -34.01 4.53
C ARG A 204 15.86 -35.30 3.74
N LEU A 205 16.16 -35.21 2.46
CA LEU A 205 16.38 -36.35 1.57
C LEU A 205 17.87 -36.64 1.47
N LEU A 206 18.26 -37.86 1.76
CA LEU A 206 19.57 -38.42 1.47
C LEU A 206 19.41 -39.39 0.30
N LEU A 207 20.05 -39.09 -0.79
CA LEU A 207 19.94 -39.83 -2.06
C LEU A 207 21.28 -40.48 -2.37
N ASN A 208 21.28 -41.80 -2.51
CA ASN A 208 22.45 -42.59 -2.82
C ASN A 208 22.14 -43.52 -4.01
N ASP A 209 22.54 -43.10 -5.21
CA ASP A 209 22.20 -43.76 -6.49
C ASP A 209 20.68 -44.07 -6.55
N CYS A 210 19.87 -43.12 -6.09
CA CYS A 210 18.43 -43.27 -5.98
C CYS A 210 17.76 -43.27 -7.35
N ALA A 211 16.93 -44.26 -7.64
CA ALA A 211 16.21 -44.36 -8.92
C ALA A 211 15.28 -43.13 -9.11
N ALA A 212 15.42 -42.44 -10.25
CA ALA A 212 14.69 -41.23 -10.60
C ALA A 212 14.21 -41.26 -12.05
N ARG A 213 12.99 -40.78 -12.27
CA ARG A 213 12.38 -40.67 -13.59
C ARG A 213 12.44 -39.21 -14.06
N LEU A 214 13.01 -39.00 -15.26
CA LEU A 214 13.05 -37.70 -15.90
C LEU A 214 11.61 -37.23 -16.22
N LEU A 215 11.31 -35.97 -15.93
CA LEU A 215 10.04 -35.31 -16.24
C LEU A 215 10.18 -34.31 -17.40
N GLY A 216 11.18 -33.43 -17.34
CA GLY A 216 11.45 -32.44 -18.36
C GLY A 216 12.85 -31.84 -18.20
N SER A 217 13.41 -31.28 -19.27
CA SER A 217 14.74 -30.68 -19.27
C SER A 217 14.79 -29.40 -20.09
N ASP A 218 15.95 -28.77 -20.13
CA ASP A 218 16.25 -27.58 -20.89
C ASP A 218 15.54 -26.30 -20.37
N GLU A 219 15.22 -25.38 -21.28
CA GLU A 219 14.59 -24.11 -20.92
C GLU A 219 13.23 -24.30 -20.21
N VAL A 220 12.42 -25.28 -20.66
CA VAL A 220 11.13 -25.60 -20.01
C VAL A 220 11.30 -25.93 -18.54
N ALA A 221 12.40 -26.61 -18.19
CA ALA A 221 12.68 -26.93 -16.77
C ALA A 221 13.00 -25.69 -15.93
N ARG A 222 13.62 -24.67 -16.51
CA ARG A 222 13.88 -23.38 -15.84
C ARG A 222 12.62 -22.53 -15.73
N ASP A 223 11.90 -22.40 -16.83
CA ASP A 223 10.70 -21.55 -16.91
C ASP A 223 9.61 -22.06 -15.97
N GLY A 224 9.36 -23.38 -15.95
CA GLY A 224 8.44 -24.01 -15.02
C GLY A 224 8.83 -23.79 -13.55
N ALA A 225 10.13 -23.82 -13.21
CA ALA A 225 10.60 -23.48 -11.87
C ALA A 225 10.33 -22.01 -11.50
N VAL A 226 10.52 -21.09 -12.44
CA VAL A 226 10.24 -19.66 -12.24
C VAL A 226 8.75 -19.44 -12.01
N TYR A 227 7.90 -20.00 -12.87
CA TYR A 227 6.45 -19.88 -12.74
C TYR A 227 5.93 -20.46 -11.43
N ALA A 228 6.29 -21.71 -11.11
CA ALA A 228 5.89 -22.36 -9.86
C ALA A 228 6.31 -21.55 -8.62
N ARG A 229 7.51 -20.97 -8.65
CA ARG A 229 8.00 -20.12 -7.57
C ARG A 229 7.17 -18.84 -7.43
N LEU A 230 6.88 -18.13 -8.51
CA LEU A 230 6.05 -16.93 -8.50
C LEU A 230 4.66 -17.21 -7.90
N MET A 231 4.04 -18.30 -8.33
CA MET A 231 2.71 -18.68 -7.86
C MET A 231 2.70 -19.04 -6.36
N VAL A 232 3.70 -19.79 -5.87
CA VAL A 232 3.74 -20.15 -4.44
C VAL A 232 4.15 -18.97 -3.55
N GLU A 233 5.00 -18.06 -4.02
CA GLU A 233 5.33 -16.82 -3.32
C GLU A 233 4.07 -15.94 -3.15
N LEU A 234 3.26 -15.81 -4.19
CA LEU A 234 1.99 -15.07 -4.15
C LEU A 234 0.97 -15.75 -3.23
N ALA A 235 0.71 -17.04 -3.42
CA ALA A 235 -0.25 -17.80 -2.62
C ALA A 235 0.11 -17.82 -1.14
N SER A 236 1.40 -18.01 -0.81
CA SER A 236 1.87 -17.98 0.58
C SER A 236 1.79 -16.58 1.20
N SER A 237 1.86 -15.52 0.41
CA SER A 237 1.61 -14.14 0.87
C SER A 237 0.14 -13.97 1.27
N ALA A 238 -0.79 -14.41 0.43
CA ALA A 238 -2.21 -14.39 0.74
C ALA A 238 -2.56 -15.26 1.95
N TYR A 239 -1.95 -16.44 2.07
CA TYR A 239 -2.11 -17.32 3.23
C TYR A 239 -1.66 -16.63 4.53
N LEU A 240 -0.49 -15.97 4.54
CA LEU A 240 0.00 -15.20 5.69
C LEU A 240 -0.95 -14.05 6.06
N LEU A 241 -1.54 -13.37 5.08
CA LEU A 241 -2.57 -12.36 5.35
C LEU A 241 -3.81 -12.96 6.02
N GLY A 242 -4.23 -14.16 5.61
CA GLY A 242 -5.28 -14.90 6.28
C GLY A 242 -4.98 -15.12 7.77
N ILE A 243 -3.77 -15.56 8.11
CA ILE A 243 -3.29 -15.67 9.50
C ILE A 243 -3.34 -14.31 10.21
N GLY A 244 -2.79 -13.27 9.58
CA GLY A 244 -2.73 -11.93 10.16
C GLY A 244 -4.11 -11.37 10.51
N HIS A 245 -5.08 -11.47 9.60
CA HIS A 245 -6.46 -11.03 9.83
C HIS A 245 -7.18 -11.85 10.89
N ALA A 246 -7.00 -13.17 10.91
CA ALA A 246 -7.59 -14.03 11.93
C ALA A 246 -7.07 -13.68 13.34
N LEU A 247 -5.77 -13.47 13.49
CA LEU A 247 -5.15 -13.03 14.74
C LEU A 247 -5.59 -11.64 15.15
N PHE A 248 -5.72 -10.71 14.19
CA PHE A 248 -6.23 -9.37 14.46
C PHE A 248 -7.65 -9.41 15.02
N THR A 249 -8.53 -10.19 14.39
CA THR A 249 -9.92 -10.37 14.84
C THR A 249 -9.96 -11.01 16.23
N LEU A 250 -9.25 -12.13 16.44
CA LEU A 250 -9.16 -12.80 17.74
C LEU A 250 -8.70 -11.85 18.84
N THR A 251 -7.71 -11.02 18.54
CA THR A 251 -7.17 -10.03 19.49
C THR A 251 -8.17 -8.92 19.76
N SER A 252 -8.83 -8.39 18.74
CA SER A 252 -9.87 -7.37 18.88
C SER A 252 -11.01 -7.82 19.77
N ASP A 253 -11.50 -9.06 19.58
CA ASP A 253 -12.55 -9.66 20.37
C ASP A 253 -12.12 -9.82 21.85
N TYR A 254 -10.90 -10.30 22.07
CA TYR A 254 -10.37 -10.42 23.43
C TYR A 254 -10.26 -9.05 24.13
N LEU A 255 -9.73 -8.02 23.44
CA LEU A 255 -9.59 -6.67 23.98
C LEU A 255 -10.94 -6.01 24.29
N SER A 256 -11.97 -6.37 23.54
CA SER A 256 -13.34 -5.85 23.73
C SER A 256 -14.06 -6.52 24.91
N THR A 257 -13.71 -7.76 25.23
CA THR A 257 -14.38 -8.56 26.29
C THR A 257 -13.63 -8.56 27.61
N ARG A 258 -12.29 -8.60 27.58
CA ARG A 258 -11.45 -8.66 28.78
C ARG A 258 -11.48 -7.36 29.55
N LYS A 259 -11.84 -7.43 30.84
CA LYS A 259 -11.90 -6.26 31.73
C LYS A 259 -10.74 -6.24 32.72
N GLN A 260 -10.10 -5.10 32.86
CA GLN A 260 -9.14 -4.75 33.91
C GLN A 260 -9.32 -3.26 34.28
N PHE A 261 -8.99 -2.89 35.51
CA PHE A 261 -9.19 -1.52 36.00
C PHE A 261 -10.63 -1.00 35.81
N GLY A 262 -11.62 -1.90 35.94
CA GLY A 262 -13.05 -1.57 35.87
C GLY A 262 -13.63 -1.40 34.47
N GLN A 263 -12.85 -1.56 33.40
CA GLN A 263 -13.28 -1.36 32.00
C GLN A 263 -12.66 -2.38 31.04
N ALA A 264 -13.20 -2.48 29.82
CA ALA A 264 -12.59 -3.28 28.76
C ALA A 264 -11.18 -2.80 28.46
N ILE A 265 -10.20 -3.70 28.33
CA ILE A 265 -8.81 -3.28 28.09
C ILE A 265 -8.64 -2.59 26.72
N GLY A 266 -9.49 -2.90 25.74
CA GLY A 266 -9.55 -2.21 24.45
C GLY A 266 -10.04 -0.76 24.51
N SER A 267 -10.51 -0.27 25.68
CA SER A 267 -10.87 1.15 25.88
C SER A 267 -9.68 2.04 26.23
N PHE A 268 -8.50 1.45 26.52
CA PHE A 268 -7.30 2.24 26.77
C PHE A 268 -6.71 2.75 25.45
N GLN A 269 -6.49 4.07 25.34
CA GLN A 269 -6.02 4.70 24.11
C GLN A 269 -4.72 4.09 23.57
N VAL A 270 -3.76 3.74 24.43
CA VAL A 270 -2.52 3.10 24.03
C VAL A 270 -2.75 1.73 23.34
N ILE A 271 -3.75 0.99 23.79
CA ILE A 271 -4.14 -0.29 23.18
C ILE A 271 -4.83 -0.02 21.84
N GLN A 272 -5.73 0.97 21.78
CA GLN A 272 -6.41 1.38 20.55
C GLN A 272 -5.40 1.77 19.47
N HIS A 273 -4.42 2.61 19.82
CA HIS A 273 -3.39 3.05 18.85
C HIS A 273 -2.55 1.88 18.33
N ARG A 274 -2.14 0.94 19.22
CA ARG A 274 -1.44 -0.29 18.78
C ARG A 274 -2.28 -1.10 17.80
N MET A 275 -3.58 -1.29 18.07
CA MET A 275 -4.48 -2.02 17.15
C MET A 275 -4.61 -1.29 15.80
N VAL A 276 -4.65 0.04 15.80
CA VAL A 276 -4.68 0.81 14.54
C VAL A 276 -3.37 0.65 13.75
N ASP A 277 -2.22 0.63 14.42
CA ASP A 277 -0.93 0.39 13.76
C ASP A 277 -0.87 -1.01 13.13
N LEU A 278 -1.39 -2.03 13.80
CA LEU A 278 -1.50 -3.38 13.23
C LEU A 278 -2.45 -3.42 12.03
N TYR A 279 -3.60 -2.77 12.14
CA TYR A 279 -4.56 -2.66 11.05
C TYR A 279 -3.94 -1.97 9.82
N LEU A 280 -3.20 -0.88 10.03
CA LEU A 280 -2.45 -0.19 8.97
C LEU A 280 -1.50 -1.14 8.24
N GLN A 281 -0.72 -1.95 8.97
CA GLN A 281 0.22 -2.89 8.33
C GLN A 281 -0.51 -3.97 7.53
N LEU A 282 -1.64 -4.48 8.01
CA LEU A 282 -2.46 -5.43 7.26
C LEU A 282 -3.04 -4.80 5.99
N ARG A 283 -3.58 -3.58 6.08
CA ARG A 283 -4.15 -2.89 4.91
C ARG A 283 -3.11 -2.59 3.82
N LEU A 284 -1.89 -2.19 4.22
CA LEU A 284 -0.77 -2.06 3.26
C LEU A 284 -0.45 -3.40 2.60
N ALA A 285 -0.43 -4.48 3.37
CA ALA A 285 -0.13 -5.79 2.83
C ALA A 285 -1.27 -6.32 1.92
N ASP A 286 -2.52 -6.07 2.27
CA ASP A 286 -3.68 -6.38 1.42
C ASP A 286 -3.56 -5.69 0.05
N ALA A 287 -3.28 -4.38 0.03
CA ALA A 287 -3.14 -3.60 -1.19
C ALA A 287 -1.99 -4.10 -2.08
N VAL A 288 -0.84 -4.40 -1.48
CA VAL A 288 0.33 -4.91 -2.20
C VAL A 288 0.10 -6.30 -2.78
N VAL A 289 -0.51 -7.21 -2.01
CA VAL A 289 -0.76 -8.57 -2.47
C VAL A 289 -1.82 -8.58 -3.58
N ALA A 290 -2.85 -7.74 -3.47
CA ALA A 290 -3.87 -7.59 -4.51
C ALA A 290 -3.28 -7.00 -5.81
N GLU A 291 -2.48 -5.92 -5.74
CA GLU A 291 -1.80 -5.36 -6.91
C GLU A 291 -0.87 -6.39 -7.57
N SER A 292 -0.17 -7.20 -6.77
CA SER A 292 0.79 -8.19 -7.28
C SER A 292 0.12 -9.29 -8.11
N ALA A 293 -1.14 -9.64 -7.87
CA ALA A 293 -1.86 -10.62 -8.68
C ALA A 293 -1.94 -10.22 -10.16
N GLY A 294 -2.33 -8.98 -10.45
CA GLY A 294 -2.39 -8.48 -11.82
C GLY A 294 -1.02 -8.30 -12.46
N LEU A 295 0.03 -8.04 -11.66
CA LEU A 295 1.39 -7.85 -12.17
C LEU A 295 2.10 -9.18 -12.49
N ILE A 296 1.73 -10.28 -11.86
CA ILE A 296 2.33 -11.60 -12.12
C ILE A 296 2.07 -12.05 -13.55
N GLU A 297 0.92 -11.73 -14.12
CA GLU A 297 0.55 -12.10 -15.49
C GLU A 297 1.43 -11.40 -16.56
N GLN A 298 2.09 -10.29 -16.21
CA GLN A 298 3.01 -9.60 -17.10
C GLN A 298 4.35 -10.34 -17.28
N GLY A 299 4.66 -11.30 -16.40
CA GLY A 299 5.88 -12.08 -16.48
C GLY A 299 7.17 -11.30 -16.20
N GLY A 300 8.32 -11.97 -16.39
CA GLY A 300 9.64 -11.36 -16.36
C GLY A 300 9.99 -10.65 -15.05
N VAL A 301 10.73 -9.54 -15.15
CA VAL A 301 11.20 -8.75 -13.99
C VAL A 301 10.05 -8.10 -13.21
N VAL A 302 8.96 -7.75 -13.88
CA VAL A 302 7.77 -7.14 -13.26
C VAL A 302 7.13 -8.12 -12.30
N ALA A 303 6.84 -9.34 -12.75
CA ALA A 303 6.28 -10.41 -11.94
C ALA A 303 7.20 -10.79 -10.76
N ALA A 304 8.50 -10.95 -11.01
CA ALA A 304 9.49 -11.31 -9.98
C ALA A 304 9.58 -10.24 -8.87
N ARG A 305 9.54 -8.97 -9.24
CA ARG A 305 9.55 -7.85 -8.28
C ARG A 305 8.23 -7.78 -7.50
N ALA A 306 7.09 -7.97 -8.18
CA ALA A 306 5.76 -7.95 -7.55
C ALA A 306 5.62 -9.07 -6.51
N ALA A 307 5.96 -10.33 -6.85
CA ALA A 307 5.94 -11.46 -5.93
C ALA A 307 6.84 -11.23 -4.71
N SER A 308 8.07 -10.71 -4.94
CA SER A 308 9.00 -10.42 -3.84
C SER A 308 8.50 -9.31 -2.92
N ARG A 309 7.85 -8.28 -3.48
CA ARG A 309 7.24 -7.19 -2.70
C ARG A 309 6.06 -7.68 -1.87
N ALA A 310 5.16 -8.48 -2.47
CA ALA A 310 4.04 -9.10 -1.77
C ALA A 310 4.53 -9.97 -0.60
N ARG A 311 5.53 -10.80 -0.85
CA ARG A 311 6.09 -11.70 0.15
C ARG A 311 6.74 -10.94 1.29
N TYR A 312 7.58 -9.92 0.98
CA TYR A 312 8.19 -9.04 1.99
C TYR A 312 7.14 -8.42 2.91
N ARG A 313 6.11 -7.79 2.33
CA ARG A 313 5.08 -7.08 3.12
C ARG A 313 4.19 -8.02 3.90
N ALA A 314 3.76 -9.14 3.33
CA ALA A 314 2.93 -10.13 4.00
C ALA A 314 3.65 -10.80 5.18
N CYS A 315 4.93 -11.17 5.03
CA CYS A 315 5.74 -11.68 6.14
C CYS A 315 5.86 -10.65 7.26
N HIS A 316 6.16 -9.38 6.91
CA HIS A 316 6.31 -8.31 7.89
C HIS A 316 5.01 -8.08 8.69
N ALA A 317 3.89 -7.88 8.00
CA ALA A 317 2.60 -7.59 8.61
C ALA A 317 2.11 -8.75 9.49
N SER A 318 2.11 -9.98 8.96
CA SER A 318 1.58 -11.15 9.68
C SER A 318 2.41 -11.51 10.92
N LEU A 319 3.74 -11.47 10.83
CA LEU A 319 4.60 -11.73 11.98
C LEU A 319 4.52 -10.62 13.03
N LEU A 320 4.34 -9.36 12.62
CA LEU A 320 4.10 -8.26 13.55
C LEU A 320 2.80 -8.47 14.32
N VAL A 321 1.69 -8.74 13.60
CA VAL A 321 0.39 -9.01 14.22
C VAL A 321 0.47 -10.22 15.16
N ALA A 322 1.16 -11.28 14.77
CA ALA A 322 1.29 -12.48 15.59
C ALA A 322 2.03 -12.22 16.92
N ARG A 323 3.13 -11.46 16.89
CA ARG A 323 3.86 -11.07 18.11
C ARG A 323 3.04 -10.15 19.01
N GLU A 324 2.39 -9.15 18.40
CA GLU A 324 1.54 -8.20 19.12
C GLU A 324 0.29 -8.87 19.71
N ALA A 325 -0.27 -9.87 19.03
CA ALA A 325 -1.37 -10.66 19.58
C ALA A 325 -0.99 -11.34 20.89
N VAL A 326 0.20 -11.97 20.97
CA VAL A 326 0.71 -12.54 22.22
C VAL A 326 0.79 -11.46 23.31
N GLN A 327 1.38 -10.31 23.01
CA GLN A 327 1.54 -9.22 23.97
C GLN A 327 0.18 -8.68 24.45
N LEU A 328 -0.78 -8.50 23.53
CA LEU A 328 -2.09 -7.92 23.83
C LEU A 328 -3.03 -8.87 24.58
N HIS A 329 -2.83 -10.18 24.47
CA HIS A 329 -3.50 -11.17 25.31
C HIS A 329 -2.87 -11.29 26.71
N GLY A 330 -1.63 -10.81 26.90
CA GLY A 330 -0.90 -10.96 28.16
C GLY A 330 -0.48 -12.41 28.41
N ALA A 331 -0.41 -12.83 29.68
CA ALA A 331 0.11 -14.14 30.05
C ALA A 331 -0.60 -15.32 29.34
N ILE A 332 -1.91 -15.24 29.13
CA ILE A 332 -2.68 -16.30 28.45
C ILE A 332 -2.23 -16.47 26.99
N GLY A 333 -1.83 -15.40 26.29
CA GLY A 333 -1.33 -15.44 24.92
C GLY A 333 -0.02 -16.22 24.75
N TYR A 334 0.71 -16.47 25.85
CA TYR A 334 1.94 -17.25 25.88
C TYR A 334 1.71 -18.72 26.24
N THR A 335 0.47 -19.12 26.48
CA THR A 335 0.12 -20.51 26.85
C THR A 335 -0.46 -21.26 25.66
N ASP A 336 -0.40 -22.59 25.70
CA ASP A 336 -1.01 -23.45 24.68
C ASP A 336 -2.55 -23.51 24.76
N ASP A 337 -3.14 -23.03 25.86
CA ASP A 337 -4.58 -22.90 25.99
C ASP A 337 -5.17 -21.79 25.07
N CYS A 338 -4.33 -20.84 24.65
CA CYS A 338 -4.71 -19.77 23.75
C CYS A 338 -4.37 -20.09 22.28
N ASP A 339 -5.35 -19.89 21.39
CA ASP A 339 -5.16 -20.18 19.96
C ASP A 339 -4.13 -19.24 19.27
N VAL A 340 -3.75 -18.13 19.89
CA VAL A 340 -2.72 -17.21 19.36
C VAL A 340 -1.42 -17.96 19.04
N GLY A 341 -1.00 -18.90 19.91
CA GLY A 341 0.20 -19.70 19.70
C GLY A 341 0.15 -20.58 18.45
N LEU A 342 -1.04 -21.11 18.09
CA LEU A 342 -1.22 -21.91 16.88
C LEU A 342 -0.91 -21.10 15.63
N TYR A 343 -1.48 -19.90 15.55
CA TYR A 343 -1.29 -18.99 14.42
C TYR A 343 0.13 -18.44 14.35
N LEU A 344 0.71 -18.06 15.50
CA LEU A 344 2.11 -17.59 15.56
C LEU A 344 3.06 -18.64 14.98
N ASN A 345 2.95 -19.88 15.44
CA ASN A 345 3.82 -20.96 15.00
C ASN A 345 3.64 -21.26 13.50
N ARG A 346 2.40 -21.26 13.00
CA ARG A 346 2.13 -21.42 11.57
C ARG A 346 2.67 -20.24 10.75
N ALA A 347 2.51 -19.00 11.23
CA ALA A 347 3.09 -17.82 10.58
C ALA A 347 4.62 -17.90 10.49
N LEU A 348 5.30 -18.34 11.56
CA LEU A 348 6.75 -18.54 11.55
C LEU A 348 7.19 -19.55 10.50
N VAL A 349 6.51 -20.69 10.42
CA VAL A 349 6.83 -21.73 9.44
C VAL A 349 6.60 -21.25 8.02
N VAL A 350 5.44 -20.67 7.71
CA VAL A 350 5.13 -20.20 6.34
C VAL A 350 5.99 -19.01 5.95
N ALA A 351 6.33 -18.10 6.88
CA ALA A 351 7.21 -16.95 6.61
C ALA A 351 8.66 -17.37 6.34
N ALA A 352 9.12 -18.51 6.85
CA ALA A 352 10.45 -19.05 6.59
C ALA A 352 10.56 -19.78 5.24
N ARG A 353 9.43 -20.33 4.72
CA ARG A 353 9.40 -21.06 3.44
C ARG A 353 9.38 -20.09 2.25
N TYR A 354 9.92 -20.53 1.13
CA TYR A 354 9.93 -19.79 -0.15
C TYR A 354 10.60 -18.40 -0.10
N GLY A 355 11.52 -18.20 0.82
CA GLY A 355 12.21 -16.96 1.11
C GLY A 355 11.53 -16.13 2.20
N ASN A 356 12.35 -15.61 3.13
CA ASN A 356 11.90 -14.72 4.20
C ASN A 356 11.90 -13.24 3.74
N ALA A 357 11.43 -12.35 4.60
CA ALA A 357 11.32 -10.91 4.27
C ALA A 357 12.67 -10.29 3.86
N ALA A 358 13.79 -10.67 4.50
CA ALA A 358 15.11 -10.13 4.18
C ALA A 358 15.60 -10.60 2.80
N GLU A 359 15.40 -11.88 2.46
CA GLU A 359 15.74 -12.44 1.15
C GLU A 359 14.93 -11.80 0.03
N HIS A 360 13.64 -11.58 0.21
CA HIS A 360 12.80 -10.91 -0.78
C HIS A 360 13.16 -9.43 -0.94
N ARG A 361 13.54 -8.73 0.14
CA ARG A 361 14.09 -7.36 0.05
C ARG A 361 15.39 -7.35 -0.73
N ALA A 362 16.31 -8.27 -0.49
CA ALA A 362 17.56 -8.40 -1.25
C ALA A 362 17.30 -8.71 -2.74
N ARG A 363 16.28 -9.54 -3.05
CA ARG A 363 15.88 -9.82 -4.43
C ARG A 363 15.32 -8.56 -5.13
N VAL A 364 14.54 -7.73 -4.44
CA VAL A 364 14.09 -6.43 -4.98
C VAL A 364 15.27 -5.52 -5.31
N VAL A 365 16.33 -5.52 -4.46
CA VAL A 365 17.59 -4.80 -4.76
C VAL A 365 18.22 -5.33 -6.06
N ALA A 366 18.37 -6.63 -6.17
CA ALA A 366 19.00 -7.25 -7.35
C ALA A 366 18.22 -6.98 -8.67
N LEU A 367 16.90 -6.89 -8.59
CA LEU A 367 16.02 -6.64 -9.74
C LEU A 367 15.92 -5.14 -10.11
N ARG A 368 16.43 -4.22 -9.28
CA ARG A 368 16.22 -2.77 -9.43
C ARG A 368 16.63 -2.23 -10.79
N ALA A 369 17.83 -2.58 -11.26
CA ALA A 369 18.36 -2.09 -12.54
C ALA A 369 17.57 -2.62 -13.73
N GLN A 370 17.21 -3.89 -13.72
CA GLN A 370 16.41 -4.52 -14.78
C GLN A 370 14.99 -3.95 -14.82
N PHE A 371 14.40 -3.71 -13.66
CA PHE A 371 13.06 -3.12 -13.56
C PHE A 371 13.05 -1.67 -14.08
N ALA A 372 14.06 -0.86 -13.76
CA ALA A 372 14.19 0.50 -14.27
C ALA A 372 14.32 0.52 -15.80
N ALA A 373 15.16 -0.37 -16.37
CA ALA A 373 15.32 -0.49 -17.81
C ALA A 373 14.02 -0.91 -18.52
N ALA A 374 13.24 -1.82 -17.91
CA ALA A 374 11.93 -2.23 -18.45
C ALA A 374 10.91 -1.08 -18.43
N ALA A 375 10.91 -0.27 -17.36
CA ALA A 375 10.04 0.89 -17.24
C ALA A 375 10.40 2.01 -18.27
N ASP A 376 11.68 2.21 -18.55
CA ASP A 376 12.14 3.21 -19.54
C ASP A 376 11.83 2.78 -20.98
N ALA A 377 11.88 1.48 -21.30
CA ALA A 377 11.53 0.95 -22.61
C ALA A 377 10.05 1.18 -23.00
N GLY A 378 9.15 1.22 -22.03
CA GLY A 378 7.73 1.53 -22.22
C GLY A 378 7.42 3.03 -22.43
N ASN A 379 8.38 3.92 -22.19
CA ASN A 379 8.15 5.38 -22.12
C ASN A 379 8.49 6.17 -23.40
N SER A 380 8.73 5.56 -24.54
CA SER A 380 9.16 6.23 -25.77
C SER A 380 8.01 6.64 -26.72
N VAL A 381 6.89 7.09 -26.21
CA VAL A 381 5.80 7.64 -27.06
C VAL A 381 6.13 9.08 -27.44
N ALA A 382 6.31 9.34 -28.74
CA ALA A 382 6.40 10.71 -29.24
C ALA A 382 5.02 11.38 -29.19
N VAL A 383 4.87 12.45 -28.42
CA VAL A 383 3.60 13.17 -28.21
C VAL A 383 3.81 14.65 -28.55
N ASP A 384 2.82 15.25 -29.19
CA ASP A 384 2.74 16.70 -29.29
C ASP A 384 2.34 17.28 -27.92
N ILE A 385 3.29 17.90 -27.25
CA ILE A 385 3.14 18.42 -25.89
C ILE A 385 2.20 19.63 -25.79
N ASP A 386 1.94 20.31 -26.90
CA ASP A 386 1.08 21.49 -26.98
C ASP A 386 -0.32 21.15 -27.50
N ALA A 387 -0.55 19.91 -27.95
CA ALA A 387 -1.85 19.49 -28.42
C ALA A 387 -2.93 19.67 -27.34
N PRO A 388 -4.15 20.11 -27.73
CA PRO A 388 -5.30 20.09 -26.83
C PRO A 388 -5.70 18.65 -26.48
N ALA A 389 -6.53 18.50 -25.46
CA ALA A 389 -7.12 17.20 -25.15
C ALA A 389 -7.90 16.67 -26.38
N PRO A 390 -7.75 15.39 -26.76
CA PRO A 390 -8.59 14.77 -27.80
C PRO A 390 -10.07 14.95 -27.44
N ASP A 391 -10.88 15.46 -28.37
CA ASP A 391 -12.33 15.69 -28.16
C ASP A 391 -12.67 16.49 -26.88
N GLY A 392 -11.70 17.26 -26.32
CA GLY A 392 -11.86 18.01 -25.07
C GLY A 392 -11.74 17.16 -23.79
N ASP A 393 -11.41 15.88 -23.89
CA ASP A 393 -11.29 14.96 -22.74
C ASP A 393 -9.90 14.33 -22.63
N TRP A 394 -9.17 14.68 -21.57
CA TRP A 394 -7.87 14.10 -21.24
C TRP A 394 -7.96 12.63 -20.83
N ASN A 395 -9.10 12.15 -20.35
CA ASN A 395 -9.30 10.77 -19.90
C ASN A 395 -9.29 9.77 -21.05
N GLY A 396 -9.56 10.20 -22.28
CA GLY A 396 -9.51 9.37 -23.49
C GLY A 396 -8.10 8.98 -23.93
N LEU A 397 -7.04 9.66 -23.45
CA LEU A 397 -5.66 9.27 -23.73
C LEU A 397 -5.28 7.98 -22.97
N SER A 398 -4.38 7.16 -23.56
CA SER A 398 -3.71 6.12 -22.79
C SER A 398 -2.89 6.73 -21.65
N ASP A 399 -2.61 5.98 -20.60
CA ASP A 399 -1.82 6.46 -19.46
C ASP A 399 -0.43 6.89 -19.87
N ASP A 400 0.20 6.15 -20.77
CA ASP A 400 1.55 6.47 -21.28
C ASP A 400 1.53 7.75 -22.13
N ALA A 401 0.54 7.94 -22.99
CA ALA A 401 0.41 9.15 -23.81
C ALA A 401 0.14 10.38 -22.92
N PHE A 402 -0.74 10.26 -21.94
CA PHE A 402 -1.01 11.33 -20.99
C PHE A 402 0.23 11.67 -20.14
N ARG A 403 0.93 10.66 -19.64
CA ARG A 403 2.19 10.81 -18.90
C ARG A 403 3.26 11.54 -19.73
N ALA A 404 3.45 11.12 -20.99
CA ALA A 404 4.40 11.74 -21.90
C ALA A 404 4.04 13.21 -22.17
N THR A 405 2.75 13.53 -22.36
CA THR A 405 2.26 14.89 -22.55
C THR A 405 2.56 15.77 -21.34
N VAL A 406 2.21 15.31 -20.13
CA VAL A 406 2.45 16.08 -18.89
C VAL A 406 3.95 16.30 -18.68
N ARG A 407 4.76 15.26 -18.82
CA ARG A 407 6.21 15.30 -18.66
C ARG A 407 6.87 16.26 -19.65
N GLY A 408 6.54 16.15 -20.91
CA GLY A 408 7.09 16.99 -21.97
C GLY A 408 6.72 18.48 -21.79
N TRP A 409 5.45 18.74 -21.44
CA TRP A 409 5.00 20.11 -21.19
C TRP A 409 5.69 20.74 -19.97
N LEU A 410 5.84 20.01 -18.87
CA LEU A 410 6.58 20.47 -17.69
C LEU A 410 8.05 20.77 -18.04
N ALA A 411 8.69 19.89 -18.80
CA ALA A 411 10.08 20.09 -19.22
C ALA A 411 10.28 21.37 -20.05
N ALA A 412 9.33 21.69 -20.91
CA ALA A 412 9.38 22.87 -21.77
C ALA A 412 8.98 24.17 -21.06
N ASN A 413 8.09 24.12 -20.07
CA ASN A 413 7.40 25.30 -19.54
C ASN A 413 7.71 25.62 -18.07
N TYR A 414 8.14 24.63 -17.24
CA TYR A 414 8.37 24.88 -15.82
C TYR A 414 9.70 25.61 -15.58
N PRO A 415 9.70 26.71 -14.82
CA PRO A 415 10.94 27.46 -14.56
C PRO A 415 11.92 26.65 -13.70
N ALA A 416 13.13 26.44 -14.22
CA ALA A 416 14.14 25.59 -13.56
C ALA A 416 14.49 26.07 -12.14
N GLN A 417 14.48 27.39 -11.90
CA GLN A 417 14.78 27.99 -10.60
C GLN A 417 13.72 27.75 -9.53
N LEU A 418 12.49 27.34 -9.93
CA LEU A 418 11.41 27.02 -9.00
C LEU A 418 11.37 25.53 -8.63
N ARG A 419 12.28 24.71 -9.17
CA ARG A 419 12.31 23.27 -8.90
C ARG A 419 12.79 23.00 -7.47
N ASN A 420 12.01 22.16 -6.76
CA ASN A 420 12.34 21.68 -5.41
C ASN A 420 12.71 22.82 -4.44
N PRO A 421 11.86 23.81 -4.23
CA PRO A 421 12.18 24.92 -3.34
C PRO A 421 12.29 24.43 -1.89
N PRO A 422 13.13 25.08 -1.06
CA PRO A 422 13.32 24.70 0.33
C PRO A 422 12.11 24.94 1.21
N ALA A 423 11.25 25.90 0.84
CA ALA A 423 10.03 26.24 1.54
C ALA A 423 8.90 26.44 0.53
N ARG A 424 7.67 26.57 1.04
CA ARG A 424 6.52 26.87 0.20
C ARG A 424 6.66 28.24 -0.46
N LEU A 425 6.46 28.30 -1.77
CA LEU A 425 6.58 29.54 -2.53
C LEU A 425 5.49 30.54 -2.13
N ARG A 426 5.88 31.81 -2.04
CA ARG A 426 4.97 32.95 -1.92
C ARG A 426 4.26 33.19 -3.24
N TRP A 427 3.09 33.82 -3.19
CA TRP A 427 2.34 34.11 -4.41
C TRP A 427 3.15 34.91 -5.43
N SER A 428 3.92 35.90 -4.98
CA SER A 428 4.78 36.70 -5.84
C SER A 428 5.86 35.91 -6.57
N GLU A 429 6.29 34.75 -6.03
CA GLU A 429 7.34 33.92 -6.62
C GLU A 429 6.77 32.92 -7.65
N CYS A 430 5.50 32.52 -7.53
CA CYS A 430 4.91 31.49 -8.38
C CYS A 430 3.76 31.97 -9.27
N ARG A 431 3.39 33.26 -9.22
CA ARG A 431 2.26 33.84 -9.96
C ARG A 431 2.38 33.61 -11.49
N ASP A 432 3.55 33.80 -12.05
CA ASP A 432 3.77 33.66 -13.50
C ASP A 432 3.67 32.18 -13.94
N TRP A 433 4.12 31.26 -13.07
CA TRP A 433 3.91 29.83 -13.30
C TRP A 433 2.42 29.45 -13.20
N TYR A 434 1.72 29.97 -12.19
CA TYR A 434 0.28 29.74 -12.03
C TYR A 434 -0.50 30.25 -13.24
N ALA A 435 -0.14 31.41 -13.76
CA ALA A 435 -0.76 31.98 -14.98
C ALA A 435 -0.57 31.08 -16.20
N ARG A 436 0.62 30.43 -16.35
CA ARG A 436 0.83 29.42 -17.41
C ARG A 436 -0.04 28.18 -17.24
N LEU A 437 -0.17 27.67 -16.01
CA LEU A 437 -1.08 26.55 -15.72
C LEU A 437 -2.53 26.92 -16.04
N HIS A 438 -2.97 28.10 -15.65
CA HIS A 438 -4.31 28.59 -15.96
C HIS A 438 -4.53 28.74 -17.48
N ALA A 439 -3.61 29.35 -18.19
CA ALA A 439 -3.69 29.52 -19.65
C ALA A 439 -3.74 28.17 -20.38
N ARG A 440 -3.08 27.13 -19.86
CA ARG A 440 -3.15 25.77 -20.40
C ARG A 440 -4.45 25.04 -20.00
N GLY A 441 -5.25 25.57 -19.09
CA GLY A 441 -6.41 24.89 -18.50
C GLY A 441 -6.06 23.84 -17.44
N TRP A 442 -4.85 23.88 -16.89
CA TRP A 442 -4.31 22.85 -15.96
C TRP A 442 -4.27 23.30 -14.49
N ALA A 443 -4.83 24.48 -14.17
CA ALA A 443 -4.84 25.01 -12.80
C ALA A 443 -5.67 24.16 -11.83
N ALA A 444 -6.78 23.57 -12.31
CA ALA A 444 -7.69 22.76 -11.50
C ALA A 444 -7.92 21.36 -12.13
N PRO A 445 -6.96 20.42 -11.98
CA PRO A 445 -7.02 19.15 -12.68
C PRO A 445 -8.23 18.28 -12.29
N ALA A 446 -8.67 18.33 -11.03
CA ALA A 446 -9.80 17.54 -10.54
C ALA A 446 -11.18 18.19 -10.71
N TRP A 447 -11.24 19.50 -11.08
CA TRP A 447 -12.53 20.17 -11.25
C TRP A 447 -13.25 19.69 -12.51
N PRO A 448 -14.59 19.62 -12.50
CA PRO A 448 -15.37 19.38 -13.72
C PRO A 448 -15.05 20.41 -14.81
N VAL A 449 -15.09 19.99 -16.06
CA VAL A 449 -14.87 20.86 -17.24
C VAL A 449 -15.84 22.04 -17.24
N ALA A 450 -17.09 21.83 -16.79
CA ALA A 450 -18.10 22.89 -16.68
C ALA A 450 -17.69 24.06 -15.77
N HIS A 451 -16.75 23.84 -14.85
CA HIS A 451 -16.19 24.86 -13.95
C HIS A 451 -14.76 25.27 -14.35
N GLY A 452 -14.31 24.95 -15.56
CA GLY A 452 -13.00 25.33 -16.10
C GLY A 452 -11.86 24.40 -15.67
N GLY A 453 -12.13 23.23 -15.09
CA GLY A 453 -11.13 22.21 -14.75
C GLY A 453 -10.82 21.26 -15.90
N MET A 454 -9.86 20.35 -15.67
CA MET A 454 -9.50 19.33 -16.66
C MET A 454 -10.47 18.12 -16.64
N GLY A 455 -11.28 17.93 -15.60
CA GLY A 455 -12.16 16.79 -15.45
C GLY A 455 -11.42 15.45 -15.31
N LEU A 456 -10.17 15.45 -14.81
CA LEU A 456 -9.39 14.23 -14.70
C LEU A 456 -10.04 13.22 -13.78
N ASN A 457 -10.11 11.97 -14.25
CA ASN A 457 -10.41 10.84 -13.40
C ASN A 457 -9.25 10.54 -12.42
N ALA A 458 -9.45 9.62 -11.49
CA ALA A 458 -8.46 9.33 -10.46
C ALA A 458 -7.11 8.88 -11.02
N ASP A 459 -7.09 8.06 -12.08
CA ASP A 459 -5.87 7.53 -12.69
C ASP A 459 -5.05 8.66 -13.33
N LYS A 460 -5.71 9.50 -14.14
CA LYS A 460 -5.06 10.66 -14.78
C LYS A 460 -4.61 11.70 -13.76
N LEU A 461 -5.38 11.90 -12.69
CA LEU A 461 -5.01 12.81 -11.60
C LEU A 461 -3.76 12.31 -10.86
N MET A 462 -3.63 11.00 -10.65
CA MET A 462 -2.41 10.40 -10.11
C MET A 462 -1.22 10.63 -11.01
N ILE A 463 -1.33 10.29 -12.30
CA ILE A 463 -0.25 10.50 -13.28
C ILE A 463 0.17 11.98 -13.32
N PHE A 464 -0.79 12.90 -13.35
CA PHE A 464 -0.52 14.33 -13.34
C PHE A 464 0.27 14.77 -12.09
N THR A 465 -0.10 14.23 -10.94
CA THR A 465 0.56 14.52 -9.66
C THR A 465 1.97 13.90 -9.62
N GLU A 466 2.12 12.65 -10.02
CA GLU A 466 3.41 11.95 -10.09
C GLU A 466 4.43 12.69 -10.98
N GLU A 467 4.01 13.12 -12.17
CA GLU A 467 4.91 13.84 -13.09
C GLU A 467 5.30 15.21 -12.55
N LYS A 468 4.40 15.92 -11.88
CA LYS A 468 4.73 17.18 -11.19
C LYS A 468 5.76 16.95 -10.08
N GLU A 469 5.60 15.92 -9.24
CA GLU A 469 6.53 15.60 -8.17
C GLU A 469 7.89 15.13 -8.72
N ARG A 470 7.88 14.26 -9.72
CA ARG A 470 9.10 13.79 -10.41
C ARG A 470 9.89 14.97 -10.99
N TRP A 471 9.20 15.98 -11.55
CA TRP A 471 9.82 17.17 -12.10
C TRP A 471 10.28 18.17 -11.02
N GLY A 472 9.83 18.01 -9.78
CA GLY A 472 10.11 18.92 -8.67
C GLY A 472 9.29 20.21 -8.73
N VAL A 473 8.06 20.13 -9.22
CA VAL A 473 7.15 21.29 -9.34
C VAL A 473 6.74 21.76 -7.95
N ALA A 474 7.02 23.00 -7.63
CA ALA A 474 6.65 23.60 -6.36
C ALA A 474 5.14 23.68 -6.16
N ARG A 475 4.71 23.51 -4.92
CA ARG A 475 3.30 23.67 -4.53
C ARG A 475 2.93 25.17 -4.60
N THR A 476 1.98 25.51 -5.44
CA THR A 476 1.38 26.84 -5.50
C THR A 476 0.35 27.05 -4.38
N PRO A 477 -0.13 28.29 -4.10
CA PRO A 477 -1.30 28.53 -3.26
C PRO A 477 -2.54 27.85 -3.86
N ASP A 478 -2.90 26.70 -3.33
CA ASP A 478 -3.86 25.77 -3.93
C ASP A 478 -5.19 25.64 -3.15
N GLN A 479 -5.32 26.34 -2.00
CA GLN A 479 -6.51 26.23 -1.15
C GLN A 479 -7.80 26.67 -1.87
N GLY A 480 -7.68 27.62 -2.83
CA GLY A 480 -8.78 27.99 -3.72
C GLY A 480 -9.27 26.83 -4.56
N ILE A 481 -8.36 25.99 -5.03
CA ILE A 481 -8.62 24.89 -5.96
C ILE A 481 -9.00 23.60 -5.22
N ILE A 482 -8.20 23.19 -4.23
CA ILE A 482 -8.37 21.88 -3.61
C ILE A 482 -9.33 21.88 -2.41
N MET A 483 -9.63 23.04 -1.83
CA MET A 483 -10.48 23.16 -0.64
C MET A 483 -11.78 23.92 -0.93
N ILE A 484 -11.72 25.24 -1.12
CA ILE A 484 -12.95 26.05 -1.21
C ILE A 484 -13.71 25.81 -2.51
N GLY A 485 -13.04 25.55 -3.63
CA GLY A 485 -13.70 25.29 -4.90
C GLY A 485 -14.69 24.11 -4.83
N PRO A 486 -14.28 22.90 -4.40
CA PRO A 486 -15.19 21.76 -4.19
C PRO A 486 -16.32 22.04 -3.19
N VAL A 487 -16.05 22.83 -2.13
CA VAL A 487 -17.08 23.24 -1.17
C VAL A 487 -18.12 24.14 -1.83
N LEU A 488 -17.69 25.11 -2.63
CA LEU A 488 -18.61 26.02 -3.32
C LEU A 488 -19.45 25.30 -4.38
N MET A 489 -18.85 24.36 -5.12
CA MET A 489 -19.59 23.55 -6.12
C MET A 489 -20.70 22.72 -5.45
N ARG A 490 -20.49 22.28 -4.19
CA ARG A 490 -21.44 21.42 -3.48
C ARG A 490 -22.44 22.20 -2.61
N TYR A 491 -22.03 23.26 -1.95
CA TYR A 491 -22.77 23.96 -0.90
C TYR A 491 -23.00 25.44 -1.20
N GLY A 492 -22.26 26.03 -2.15
CA GLY A 492 -22.39 27.43 -2.51
C GLY A 492 -23.64 27.69 -3.35
N THR A 493 -24.16 28.92 -3.27
CA THR A 493 -25.25 29.36 -4.16
C THR A 493 -24.75 29.52 -5.60
N PRO A 494 -25.63 29.53 -6.61
CA PRO A 494 -25.22 29.79 -7.99
C PRO A 494 -24.45 31.10 -8.16
N GLU A 495 -24.83 32.13 -7.42
CA GLU A 495 -24.15 33.44 -7.42
C GLU A 495 -22.75 33.36 -6.82
N GLN A 496 -22.58 32.63 -5.71
CA GLN A 496 -21.28 32.37 -5.11
C GLN A 496 -20.38 31.59 -6.07
N GLN A 497 -20.89 30.53 -6.71
CA GLN A 497 -20.15 29.74 -7.68
C GLN A 497 -19.70 30.61 -8.87
N ALA A 498 -20.62 31.36 -9.45
CA ALA A 498 -20.34 32.24 -10.59
C ALA A 498 -19.33 33.35 -10.27
N TYR A 499 -19.32 33.82 -9.03
CA TYR A 499 -18.39 34.87 -8.60
C TYR A 499 -17.01 34.32 -8.21
N TYR A 500 -16.95 33.30 -7.37
CA TYR A 500 -15.70 32.87 -6.75
C TYR A 500 -14.91 31.84 -7.57
N LEU A 501 -15.57 30.87 -8.24
CA LEU A 501 -14.85 29.79 -8.92
C LEU A 501 -13.94 30.28 -10.06
N PRO A 502 -14.38 31.17 -10.98
CA PRO A 502 -13.49 31.67 -12.03
C PRO A 502 -12.31 32.49 -11.50
N ARG A 503 -12.53 33.24 -10.40
CA ARG A 503 -11.50 34.07 -9.78
C ARG A 503 -10.46 33.27 -9.00
N ALA A 504 -10.89 32.20 -8.36
CA ALA A 504 -9.98 31.24 -7.75
C ALA A 504 -9.14 30.52 -8.81
N LEU A 505 -9.78 30.13 -9.93
CA LEU A 505 -9.13 29.43 -11.03
C LEU A 505 -8.08 30.28 -11.74
N SER A 506 -8.37 31.58 -11.95
CA SER A 506 -7.44 32.53 -12.59
C SER A 506 -6.29 33.00 -11.67
N GLY A 507 -6.41 32.77 -10.34
CA GLY A 507 -5.49 33.33 -9.35
C GLY A 507 -5.73 34.79 -9.03
N GLU A 508 -6.85 35.40 -9.47
CA GLU A 508 -7.31 36.71 -9.02
C GLU A 508 -7.62 36.71 -7.52
N GLN A 509 -8.20 35.58 -7.05
CA GLN A 509 -8.47 35.37 -5.65
C GLN A 509 -7.61 34.23 -5.09
N ILE A 510 -6.75 34.56 -4.14
CA ILE A 510 -5.94 33.63 -3.40
C ILE A 510 -6.60 33.40 -2.05
N TRP A 511 -6.79 32.12 -1.68
CA TRP A 511 -7.56 31.73 -0.51
C TRP A 511 -6.69 31.19 0.61
N CYS A 512 -7.07 31.45 1.86
CA CYS A 512 -6.53 30.83 3.06
C CYS A 512 -7.64 30.26 3.96
N GLN A 513 -7.26 29.35 4.86
CA GLN A 513 -8.18 28.64 5.76
C GLN A 513 -8.15 29.24 7.17
N GLY A 514 -9.28 29.74 7.66
CA GLY A 514 -9.46 30.28 9.00
C GLY A 514 -10.22 29.31 9.92
N TYR A 515 -9.58 28.20 10.32
CA TYR A 515 -10.22 27.18 11.17
C TYR A 515 -9.72 27.25 12.61
N SER A 516 -8.47 26.89 12.85
CA SER A 516 -7.88 26.78 14.18
C SER A 516 -7.82 28.11 14.91
N GLU A 517 -7.95 28.04 16.25
CA GLU A 517 -7.78 29.14 17.19
C GLU A 517 -6.72 28.76 18.23
N PRO A 518 -6.16 29.72 19.00
CA PRO A 518 -5.14 29.41 20.01
C PRO A 518 -5.54 28.27 20.95
N ASP A 519 -6.83 28.17 21.33
CA ASP A 519 -7.35 27.15 22.25
C ASP A 519 -8.16 26.05 21.53
N ALA A 520 -8.29 26.08 20.20
CA ALA A 520 -9.12 25.15 19.42
C ALA A 520 -8.41 24.69 18.16
N GLY A 521 -7.53 23.68 18.30
CA GLY A 521 -6.83 22.99 17.21
C GLY A 521 -7.41 21.59 16.97
N SER A 522 -6.93 20.58 17.68
CA SER A 522 -7.48 19.21 17.60
C SER A 522 -8.93 19.14 18.04
N ASP A 523 -9.34 19.93 19.05
CA ASP A 523 -10.73 20.13 19.45
C ASP A 523 -11.35 21.34 18.71
N LEU A 524 -11.40 21.24 17.39
CA LEU A 524 -11.86 22.34 16.52
C LEU A 524 -13.29 22.79 16.84
N ALA A 525 -14.15 21.89 17.30
CA ALA A 525 -15.53 22.22 17.64
C ALA A 525 -15.66 23.20 18.80
N SER A 526 -14.61 23.40 19.62
CA SER A 526 -14.56 24.35 20.71
C SER A 526 -14.22 25.79 20.29
N LEU A 527 -14.14 26.09 19.00
CA LEU A 527 -13.85 27.42 18.45
C LEU A 527 -14.77 28.49 19.00
N ARG A 528 -14.23 29.73 19.22
CA ARG A 528 -14.89 30.86 19.88
C ARG A 528 -15.04 32.10 19.02
N THR A 529 -14.40 32.19 17.87
CA THR A 529 -14.60 33.32 16.92
C THR A 529 -16.08 33.44 16.63
N ARG A 530 -16.70 34.49 17.12
CA ARG A 530 -18.14 34.69 17.04
C ARG A 530 -18.53 35.51 15.83
N ALA A 531 -19.68 35.21 15.22
CA ALA A 531 -20.34 36.03 14.21
C ALA A 531 -21.75 36.35 14.70
N ILE A 532 -22.01 37.63 14.92
CA ILE A 532 -23.30 38.13 15.39
C ILE A 532 -24.00 38.78 14.22
N ARG A 533 -25.23 38.41 13.94
CA ARG A 533 -26.04 39.04 12.89
C ARG A 533 -26.45 40.46 13.30
N ASP A 534 -26.19 41.42 12.41
CA ASP A 534 -26.56 42.83 12.55
C ASP A 534 -27.15 43.31 11.21
N GLY A 535 -28.48 43.23 11.12
CA GLY A 535 -29.22 43.49 9.88
C GLY A 535 -28.86 42.52 8.77
N ASP A 536 -28.35 43.03 7.66
CA ASP A 536 -27.92 42.25 6.48
C ASP A 536 -26.45 41.82 6.53
N ASP A 537 -25.77 42.07 7.66
CA ASP A 537 -24.38 41.71 7.90
C ASP A 537 -24.21 40.75 9.06
N TYR A 538 -23.07 40.05 9.08
CA TYR A 538 -22.46 39.45 10.27
C TYR A 538 -21.31 40.34 10.73
N VAL A 539 -21.22 40.55 12.04
CA VAL A 539 -20.08 41.19 12.73
C VAL A 539 -19.24 40.10 13.37
N ILE A 540 -18.00 39.93 12.90
CA ILE A 540 -17.09 38.84 13.29
C ILE A 540 -16.02 39.40 14.23
N THR A 541 -15.84 38.74 15.39
CA THR A 541 -14.79 39.07 16.36
C THR A 541 -14.15 37.77 16.89
N GLY A 542 -12.81 37.71 16.79
CA GLY A 542 -12.01 36.53 17.23
C GLY A 542 -10.62 36.52 16.70
N GLN A 543 -9.98 35.39 16.82
CA GLN A 543 -8.60 35.16 16.31
C GLN A 543 -8.49 33.78 15.68
N LYS A 544 -7.86 33.71 14.51
CA LYS A 544 -7.45 32.47 13.86
C LYS A 544 -5.94 32.33 13.90
N ILE A 545 -5.44 31.10 13.95
CA ILE A 545 -4.01 30.82 14.00
C ILE A 545 -3.66 29.67 13.07
N TRP A 546 -2.39 29.52 12.73
CA TRP A 546 -1.85 28.54 11.81
C TRP A 546 -2.42 28.67 10.39
N THR A 547 -2.87 29.90 10.05
CA THR A 547 -3.46 30.18 8.74
C THR A 547 -2.33 30.26 7.69
N THR A 548 -2.26 29.25 6.81
CA THR A 548 -1.20 29.12 5.82
C THR A 548 -1.25 30.27 4.82
N LEU A 549 -0.13 30.99 4.67
CA LEU A 549 0.09 32.08 3.72
C LEU A 549 -1.03 33.15 3.70
N ALA A 550 -1.64 33.44 4.85
CA ALA A 550 -2.68 34.47 4.94
C ALA A 550 -2.18 35.85 4.50
N GLN A 551 -0.88 36.13 4.66
CA GLN A 551 -0.24 37.37 4.20
C GLN A 551 -0.20 37.50 2.67
N ASP A 552 -0.42 36.44 1.91
CA ASP A 552 -0.51 36.45 0.43
C ASP A 552 -1.96 36.28 -0.06
N ALA A 553 -2.86 35.90 0.85
CA ALA A 553 -4.25 35.63 0.50
C ALA A 553 -5.07 36.93 0.35
N THR A 554 -6.05 36.88 -0.55
CA THR A 554 -7.05 37.92 -0.73
C THR A 554 -8.36 37.60 -0.02
N HIS A 555 -8.61 36.30 0.20
CA HIS A 555 -9.85 35.80 0.79
C HIS A 555 -9.54 34.68 1.80
N MET A 556 -10.42 34.55 2.79
CA MET A 556 -10.39 33.48 3.78
C MET A 556 -11.74 32.78 3.85
N PHE A 557 -11.76 31.45 3.82
CA PHE A 557 -12.91 30.67 4.24
C PHE A 557 -12.76 30.35 5.73
N CYS A 558 -13.81 30.61 6.51
CA CYS A 558 -13.68 30.65 7.96
C CYS A 558 -14.84 29.92 8.66
N LEU A 559 -14.51 29.21 9.75
CA LEU A 559 -15.49 28.68 10.69
C LEU A 559 -15.71 29.71 11.79
N VAL A 560 -16.97 30.03 12.06
CA VAL A 560 -17.38 31.00 13.07
C VAL A 560 -18.51 30.46 13.95
N ARG A 561 -18.58 30.92 15.19
CA ARG A 561 -19.66 30.61 16.15
C ARG A 561 -20.84 31.55 15.94
N THR A 562 -21.95 31.05 15.39
CA THR A 562 -23.20 31.82 15.19
C THR A 562 -24.21 31.56 16.30
N ASP A 563 -24.15 30.39 16.98
CA ASP A 563 -24.97 30.06 18.12
C ASP A 563 -24.08 29.53 19.25
N ALA A 564 -23.96 30.33 20.32
CA ALA A 564 -23.13 30.00 21.47
C ALA A 564 -23.84 29.06 22.49
N GLU A 565 -25.16 28.94 22.42
CA GLU A 565 -25.97 28.13 23.34
C GLU A 565 -26.16 26.70 22.82
N ALA A 566 -25.93 26.47 21.51
CA ALA A 566 -26.01 25.16 20.89
C ALA A 566 -24.85 24.25 21.32
N LYS A 567 -25.03 22.94 21.12
CA LYS A 567 -23.89 21.98 21.22
C LYS A 567 -22.75 22.44 20.33
N PRO A 568 -21.48 22.24 20.73
CA PRO A 568 -20.31 22.79 20.02
C PRO A 568 -20.36 22.64 18.50
N GLN A 569 -20.75 21.47 18.00
CA GLN A 569 -20.81 21.20 16.58
C GLN A 569 -22.03 21.84 15.86
N ALA A 570 -23.10 22.12 16.59
CA ALA A 570 -24.38 22.58 16.03
C ALA A 570 -24.50 24.12 15.95
N GLY A 571 -23.55 24.88 16.52
CA GLY A 571 -23.58 26.36 16.50
C GLY A 571 -22.48 26.97 15.62
N ILE A 572 -21.96 26.24 14.64
CA ILE A 572 -20.87 26.68 13.78
C ILE A 572 -21.41 26.95 12.37
N SER A 573 -21.03 28.09 11.79
CA SER A 573 -21.31 28.46 10.40
C SER A 573 -20.02 28.58 9.57
N PHE A 574 -20.15 28.45 8.26
CA PHE A 574 -19.07 28.57 7.30
C PHE A 574 -19.23 29.85 6.49
N VAL A 575 -18.26 30.75 6.54
CA VAL A 575 -18.32 32.05 5.89
C VAL A 575 -17.12 32.34 5.01
N LEU A 576 -17.32 33.21 4.02
CA LEU A 576 -16.29 33.71 3.12
C LEU A 576 -15.95 35.16 3.48
N ILE A 577 -14.69 35.47 3.71
CA ILE A 577 -14.22 36.78 4.16
C ILE A 577 -13.22 37.32 3.17
N SER A 578 -13.45 38.52 2.60
CA SER A 578 -12.41 39.27 1.91
C SER A 578 -11.43 39.81 2.94
N LEU A 579 -10.15 39.58 2.77
CA LEU A 579 -9.11 40.09 3.68
C LEU A 579 -8.81 41.60 3.52
N ALA A 580 -9.46 42.25 2.56
CA ALA A 580 -9.37 43.70 2.37
C ALA A 580 -10.35 44.52 3.20
N VAL A 581 -11.29 43.85 3.92
CA VAL A 581 -12.25 44.58 4.78
C VAL A 581 -11.58 45.13 6.06
N PRO A 582 -12.06 46.24 6.61
CA PRO A 582 -11.51 46.82 7.84
C PRO A 582 -11.66 45.85 9.04
N GLY A 583 -10.76 45.97 10.02
CA GLY A 583 -10.79 45.16 11.24
C GLY A 583 -9.98 43.87 11.16
N ILE A 584 -9.26 43.61 10.05
CA ILE A 584 -8.41 42.41 9.91
C ILE A 584 -6.94 42.80 10.11
N THR A 585 -6.27 42.06 10.97
CA THR A 585 -4.80 42.17 11.15
C THR A 585 -4.17 40.78 10.97
N ILE A 586 -3.19 40.69 10.08
CA ILE A 586 -2.45 39.44 9.80
C ILE A 586 -1.03 39.57 10.32
N ARG A 587 -0.58 38.59 11.14
CA ARG A 587 0.77 38.54 11.70
C ARG A 587 1.43 37.23 11.31
N PRO A 588 2.50 37.24 10.51
CA PRO A 588 3.27 36.04 10.19
C PRO A 588 3.93 35.44 11.45
N ILE A 589 3.92 34.11 11.52
CA ILE A 589 4.55 33.33 12.59
C ILE A 589 5.85 32.74 12.03
N LYS A 590 6.98 33.05 12.66
CA LYS A 590 8.25 32.46 12.29
C LYS A 590 8.34 31.01 12.76
N THR A 591 8.57 30.07 11.83
CA THR A 591 8.70 28.64 12.11
C THR A 591 10.09 28.28 12.62
N ILE A 592 10.29 27.03 13.02
CA ILE A 592 11.61 26.49 13.41
C ILE A 592 12.56 26.39 12.20
N ALA A 593 12.03 26.38 10.96
CA ALA A 593 12.82 26.45 9.73
C ALA A 593 13.32 27.87 9.43
N GLY A 594 12.78 28.88 10.13
CA GLY A 594 13.13 30.28 9.94
C GLY A 594 12.27 31.02 8.91
N ASP A 595 11.36 30.32 8.23
CA ASP A 595 10.37 30.88 7.33
C ASP A 595 9.12 31.39 8.07
N ALA A 596 8.13 31.93 7.33
CA ALA A 596 6.88 32.43 7.88
C ALA A 596 5.69 31.95 7.03
N GLU A 597 5.53 30.62 6.95
CA GLU A 597 4.41 30.01 6.21
C GLU A 597 3.07 30.27 6.89
N PHE A 598 3.02 30.29 8.23
CA PHE A 598 1.80 30.42 9.00
C PHE A 598 1.57 31.83 9.53
N CYS A 599 0.30 32.16 9.79
CA CYS A 599 -0.10 33.46 10.34
C CYS A 599 -1.10 33.32 11.47
N GLU A 600 -1.09 34.33 12.36
CA GLU A 600 -2.25 34.73 13.17
C GLU A 600 -3.11 35.69 12.34
N VAL A 601 -4.42 35.57 12.44
CA VAL A 601 -5.39 36.47 11.82
C VAL A 601 -6.36 36.96 12.89
N PHE A 602 -6.28 38.23 13.21
CA PHE A 602 -7.17 38.88 14.18
C PHE A 602 -8.34 39.51 13.43
N LEU A 603 -9.55 39.30 13.95
CA LEU A 603 -10.81 39.79 13.43
C LEU A 603 -11.44 40.67 14.52
N ASP A 604 -11.49 41.98 14.30
CA ASP A 604 -12.01 42.95 15.24
C ASP A 604 -13.20 43.71 14.64
N GLY A 605 -14.41 43.23 14.94
CA GLY A 605 -15.64 43.82 14.41
C GLY A 605 -15.77 43.75 12.88
N VAL A 606 -15.22 42.73 12.26
CA VAL A 606 -15.22 42.55 10.79
C VAL A 606 -16.63 42.35 10.28
N ARG A 607 -17.08 43.23 9.38
CA ARG A 607 -18.42 43.16 8.77
C ARG A 607 -18.38 42.43 7.45
N ILE A 608 -19.22 41.42 7.28
CA ILE A 608 -19.44 40.72 6.03
C ILE A 608 -20.94 40.59 5.75
N PRO A 609 -21.39 40.62 4.49
CA PRO A 609 -22.80 40.47 4.17
C PRO A 609 -23.29 39.05 4.48
N VAL A 610 -24.56 38.89 4.82
CA VAL A 610 -25.18 37.58 5.07
C VAL A 610 -25.02 36.64 3.86
N SER A 611 -24.94 37.19 2.64
CA SER A 611 -24.66 36.42 1.42
C SER A 611 -23.28 35.77 1.36
N ALA A 612 -22.37 36.11 2.28
CA ALA A 612 -21.07 35.45 2.43
C ALA A 612 -21.15 34.11 3.20
N LEU A 613 -22.32 33.77 3.76
CA LEU A 613 -22.59 32.47 4.36
C LEU A 613 -22.65 31.37 3.28
N VAL A 614 -21.94 30.28 3.46
CA VAL A 614 -22.01 29.09 2.60
C VAL A 614 -22.93 28.06 3.24
N GLY A 615 -23.90 27.56 2.50
CA GLY A 615 -24.92 26.66 3.02
C GLY A 615 -25.92 27.35 3.93
N ARG A 616 -26.25 26.72 5.07
CA ARG A 616 -27.20 27.25 6.06
C ARG A 616 -26.45 27.70 7.30
N GLU A 617 -27.03 28.65 8.02
CA GLU A 617 -26.54 29.05 9.35
C GLU A 617 -26.53 27.82 10.29
N ASN A 618 -25.46 27.67 11.05
CA ASN A 618 -25.22 26.55 11.97
C ASN A 618 -24.93 25.18 11.31
N ASP A 619 -24.78 25.11 9.97
CA ASP A 619 -24.42 23.88 9.25
C ASP A 619 -22.93 23.81 8.88
N GLY A 620 -22.13 24.76 9.36
CA GLY A 620 -20.71 24.87 9.04
C GLY A 620 -19.89 23.66 9.45
N TRP A 621 -20.30 22.91 10.50
CA TRP A 621 -19.60 21.68 10.89
C TRP A 621 -19.75 20.56 9.85
N THR A 622 -20.91 20.44 9.22
CA THR A 622 -21.17 19.48 8.12
C THR A 622 -20.29 19.82 6.92
N ILE A 623 -20.21 21.10 6.55
CA ILE A 623 -19.37 21.59 5.46
C ILE A 623 -17.88 21.35 5.78
N ALA A 624 -17.44 21.65 7.00
CA ALA A 624 -16.07 21.40 7.45
C ALA A 624 -15.68 19.92 7.37
N LYS A 625 -16.58 19.01 7.80
CA LYS A 625 -16.33 17.56 7.69
C LYS A 625 -16.19 17.11 6.25
N ALA A 626 -17.01 17.61 5.34
CA ALA A 626 -16.93 17.30 3.92
C ALA A 626 -15.59 17.77 3.35
N LEU A 627 -15.15 18.99 3.65
CA LEU A 627 -13.84 19.52 3.24
C LEU A 627 -12.70 18.67 3.76
N LEU A 628 -12.69 18.35 5.06
CA LEU A 628 -11.66 17.56 5.71
C LEU A 628 -11.58 16.12 5.17
N SER A 629 -12.68 15.57 4.65
CA SER A 629 -12.66 14.24 4.00
C SER A 629 -11.92 14.27 2.67
N PHE A 630 -12.11 15.30 1.87
CA PHE A 630 -11.32 15.52 0.64
C PHE A 630 -9.85 15.81 0.94
N GLU A 631 -9.56 16.56 2.00
CA GLU A 631 -8.20 16.89 2.40
C GLU A 631 -7.38 15.64 2.77
N ARG A 632 -7.97 14.65 3.42
CA ARG A 632 -7.27 13.45 3.90
C ARG A 632 -6.58 12.66 2.78
N ILE A 633 -7.22 12.49 1.63
CA ILE A 633 -6.60 11.77 0.51
C ILE A 633 -5.42 12.56 -0.07
N PHE A 634 -5.51 13.90 -0.14
CA PHE A 634 -4.42 14.74 -0.60
C PHE A 634 -3.23 14.76 0.38
N VAL A 635 -3.52 14.85 1.68
CA VAL A 635 -2.48 14.83 2.73
C VAL A 635 -1.83 13.45 2.83
N GLY A 636 -2.58 12.39 2.56
CA GLY A 636 -2.11 11.01 2.54
C GLY A 636 -1.45 10.59 1.21
N SER A 637 -1.32 11.49 0.24
CA SER A 637 -0.67 11.20 -1.03
C SER A 637 0.81 10.82 -0.86
N PRO A 638 1.34 9.87 -1.65
CA PRO A 638 2.74 9.45 -1.59
C PRO A 638 3.75 10.54 -2.01
N LYS A 639 3.30 11.66 -2.58
CA LYS A 639 4.12 12.72 -3.18
C LYS A 639 5.25 13.25 -2.30
N THR A 640 5.00 13.50 -1.00
CA THR A 640 6.03 14.01 -0.10
C THR A 640 7.10 12.97 0.19
N CYS A 641 6.71 11.70 0.24
CA CYS A 641 7.64 10.58 0.38
C CYS A 641 8.47 10.39 -0.89
N GLN A 642 7.86 10.50 -2.07
CA GLN A 642 8.56 10.45 -3.36
C GLN A 642 9.55 11.60 -3.49
N TYR A 643 9.14 12.82 -3.11
CA TYR A 643 10.06 13.96 -3.05
C TYR A 643 11.29 13.68 -2.19
N ALA A 644 11.09 13.14 -0.98
CA ALA A 644 12.19 12.80 -0.08
C ALA A 644 13.08 11.67 -0.65
N LEU A 645 12.49 10.65 -1.27
CA LEU A 645 13.25 9.59 -1.97
C LEU A 645 14.11 10.16 -3.09
N ASN A 646 13.55 11.04 -3.94
CA ASN A 646 14.31 11.68 -5.02
C ASN A 646 15.49 12.49 -4.47
N ARG A 647 15.31 13.21 -3.35
CA ARG A 647 16.42 13.94 -2.68
C ARG A 647 17.48 12.99 -2.15
N LEU A 648 17.05 11.89 -1.54
CA LEU A 648 17.96 10.86 -1.03
C LEU A 648 18.76 10.18 -2.15
N GLU A 649 18.14 9.89 -3.30
CA GLU A 649 18.82 9.30 -4.46
C GLU A 649 19.86 10.25 -5.07
N VAL A 650 19.53 11.55 -5.21
CA VAL A 650 20.49 12.56 -5.67
C VAL A 650 21.68 12.66 -4.70
N LEU A 651 21.42 12.68 -3.39
CA LEU A 651 22.47 12.68 -2.37
C LEU A 651 23.31 11.42 -2.41
N ALA A 652 22.67 10.25 -2.57
CA ALA A 652 23.35 8.96 -2.63
C ALA A 652 24.30 8.87 -3.83
N GLN A 653 23.85 9.34 -5.01
CA GLN A 653 24.69 9.41 -6.20
C GLN A 653 25.89 10.34 -5.98
N ALA A 654 25.63 11.56 -5.47
CA ALA A 654 26.67 12.57 -5.22
C ALA A 654 27.72 12.12 -4.19
N ARG A 655 27.35 11.27 -3.24
CA ARG A 655 28.23 10.73 -2.20
C ARG A 655 28.75 9.30 -2.45
N GLY A 656 28.35 8.66 -3.55
CA GLY A 656 28.73 7.28 -3.87
C GLY A 656 28.16 6.24 -2.90
N LEU A 657 27.06 6.53 -2.20
CA LEU A 657 26.46 5.63 -1.20
C LEU A 657 25.81 4.39 -1.83
N ASN A 658 25.53 4.42 -3.12
CA ASN A 658 24.96 3.26 -3.85
C ASN A 658 25.89 2.02 -3.86
N ASN A 659 27.16 2.18 -3.46
CA ASN A 659 28.11 1.06 -3.31
C ASN A 659 28.15 0.50 -1.87
N ASP A 660 27.44 1.12 -0.92
CA ASP A 660 27.33 0.63 0.45
C ASP A 660 26.11 -0.27 0.60
N PRO A 661 26.28 -1.59 0.85
CA PRO A 661 25.16 -2.53 0.96
C PRO A 661 24.20 -2.20 2.11
N VAL A 662 24.69 -1.59 3.20
CA VAL A 662 23.83 -1.19 4.34
C VAL A 662 22.95 -0.02 3.94
N PHE A 663 23.49 0.96 3.22
CA PHE A 663 22.70 2.06 2.67
C PHE A 663 21.64 1.54 1.68
N VAL A 664 22.05 0.69 0.73
CA VAL A 664 21.18 0.14 -0.29
C VAL A 664 20.03 -0.66 0.31
N ASP A 665 20.30 -1.46 1.35
CA ASP A 665 19.25 -2.21 2.05
C ASP A 665 18.25 -1.28 2.73
N ARG A 666 18.70 -0.23 3.44
CA ARG A 666 17.82 0.76 4.08
C ARG A 666 17.02 1.57 3.06
N LEU A 667 17.67 2.04 2.00
CA LEU A 667 17.00 2.74 0.89
C LEU A 667 15.89 1.89 0.30
N THR A 668 16.16 0.59 0.05
CA THR A 668 15.17 -0.33 -0.50
C THR A 668 13.97 -0.48 0.43
N GLY A 669 14.18 -0.54 1.74
CA GLY A 669 13.08 -0.53 2.72
C GLY A 669 12.17 0.69 2.57
N TYR A 670 12.73 1.89 2.42
CA TYR A 670 11.95 3.10 2.18
C TYR A 670 11.26 3.13 0.81
N MET A 671 11.94 2.64 -0.24
CA MET A 671 11.33 2.52 -1.56
C MET A 671 10.11 1.58 -1.54
N LEU A 672 10.20 0.47 -0.80
CA LEU A 672 9.08 -0.44 -0.60
C LEU A 672 7.94 0.22 0.19
N ASP A 673 8.25 0.94 1.30
CA ASP A 673 7.24 1.67 2.07
C ASP A 673 6.48 2.69 1.20
N VAL A 674 7.17 3.43 0.33
CA VAL A 674 6.53 4.40 -0.58
C VAL A 674 5.69 3.71 -1.64
N ALA A 675 6.21 2.65 -2.26
CA ALA A 675 5.45 1.87 -3.23
C ALA A 675 4.20 1.21 -2.62
N ASP A 676 4.27 0.78 -1.34
CA ASP A 676 3.14 0.20 -0.63
C ASP A 676 2.08 1.25 -0.26
N LEU A 677 2.53 2.47 0.07
CA LEU A 677 1.64 3.62 0.20
C LEU A 677 0.93 3.95 -1.12
N GLU A 678 1.63 3.85 -2.25
CA GLU A 678 1.04 4.05 -3.59
C GLU A 678 -0.05 3.01 -3.88
N SER A 679 0.19 1.73 -3.56
CA SER A 679 -0.82 0.68 -3.74
C SER A 679 -2.07 0.94 -2.91
N LEU A 680 -1.91 1.27 -1.62
CA LEU A 680 -3.04 1.62 -0.75
C LEU A 680 -3.75 2.90 -1.22
N TYR A 681 -3.01 3.90 -1.69
CA TYR A 681 -3.57 5.13 -2.25
C TYR A 681 -4.44 4.86 -3.49
N LYS A 682 -4.00 3.96 -4.38
CA LYS A 682 -4.76 3.53 -5.57
C LYS A 682 -6.10 2.89 -5.21
N GLU A 683 -6.16 2.09 -4.13
CA GLU A 683 -7.43 1.52 -3.65
C GLU A 683 -8.45 2.63 -3.28
N PHE A 684 -8.03 3.62 -2.49
CA PHE A 684 -8.90 4.74 -2.12
C PHE A 684 -9.26 5.62 -3.32
N ALA A 685 -8.34 5.82 -4.25
CA ALA A 685 -8.61 6.52 -5.49
C ALA A 685 -9.66 5.78 -6.35
N ALA A 686 -9.62 4.44 -6.40
CA ALA A 686 -10.61 3.63 -7.11
C ALA A 686 -12.02 3.75 -6.48
N ILE A 687 -12.14 3.84 -5.15
CA ILE A 687 -13.42 4.12 -4.46
C ILE A 687 -14.00 5.46 -4.94
N MET A 688 -13.16 6.50 -4.98
CA MET A 688 -13.59 7.82 -5.47
C MET A 688 -13.99 7.79 -6.95
N LYS A 689 -13.29 7.03 -7.78
CA LYS A 689 -13.58 6.87 -9.21
C LYS A 689 -14.98 6.27 -9.43
N ARG A 690 -15.44 5.37 -8.56
CA ARG A 690 -16.80 4.82 -8.59
C ARG A 690 -17.86 5.79 -8.05
N GLY A 691 -17.48 7.00 -7.62
CA GLY A 691 -18.38 8.00 -7.02
C GLY A 691 -18.80 7.68 -5.58
N GLU A 692 -18.14 6.73 -4.95
CA GLU A 692 -18.39 6.33 -3.57
C GLU A 692 -17.73 7.29 -2.57
N THR A 693 -18.28 7.36 -1.36
CA THR A 693 -17.72 8.20 -0.29
C THR A 693 -16.63 7.43 0.46
N LEU A 694 -15.48 8.07 0.65
CA LEU A 694 -14.39 7.50 1.44
C LEU A 694 -14.78 7.29 2.90
N GLY A 695 -14.47 6.13 3.43
CA GLY A 695 -14.62 5.78 4.84
C GLY A 695 -13.60 6.49 5.74
N ALA A 696 -13.73 6.26 7.05
CA ALA A 696 -12.79 6.82 8.03
C ALA A 696 -11.38 6.20 7.92
N ASP A 697 -11.26 5.05 7.32
CA ASP A 697 -10.01 4.31 7.08
C ASP A 697 -9.06 5.02 6.08
N VAL A 698 -9.54 5.98 5.28
CA VAL A 698 -8.67 6.87 4.49
C VAL A 698 -7.62 7.59 5.35
N SER A 699 -7.88 7.74 6.65
CA SER A 699 -6.93 8.27 7.63
C SER A 699 -5.63 7.46 7.74
N LEU A 700 -5.63 6.19 7.35
CA LEU A 700 -4.43 5.34 7.28
C LEU A 700 -3.37 5.92 6.35
N LEU A 701 -3.79 6.46 5.21
CA LEU A 701 -2.88 7.11 4.24
C LEU A 701 -2.11 8.25 4.89
N LYS A 702 -2.82 9.13 5.62
CA LYS A 702 -2.20 10.30 6.26
C LYS A 702 -1.19 9.87 7.33
N ILE A 703 -1.54 8.88 8.15
CA ILE A 703 -0.64 8.34 9.19
C ILE A 703 0.64 7.81 8.53
N PHE A 704 0.50 6.91 7.58
CA PHE A 704 1.64 6.24 6.97
C PHE A 704 2.51 7.19 6.14
N ALA A 705 1.90 8.08 5.34
CA ALA A 705 2.62 9.08 4.55
C ALA A 705 3.45 10.02 5.43
N SER A 706 2.84 10.61 6.47
CA SER A 706 3.53 11.56 7.34
C SER A 706 4.66 10.93 8.16
N GLU A 707 4.48 9.71 8.65
CA GLU A 707 5.49 8.98 9.41
C GLU A 707 6.63 8.49 8.50
N THR A 708 6.31 8.03 7.28
CA THR A 708 7.33 7.63 6.29
C THR A 708 8.13 8.84 5.82
N PHE A 709 7.49 9.98 5.55
CA PHE A 709 8.18 11.21 5.20
C PHE A 709 9.12 11.68 6.33
N SER A 710 8.66 11.59 7.58
CA SER A 710 9.50 11.92 8.74
C SER A 710 10.76 11.04 8.81
N ARG A 711 10.61 9.72 8.70
CA ARG A 711 11.72 8.75 8.71
C ARG A 711 12.70 8.96 7.54
N LEU A 712 12.16 9.19 6.32
CA LEU A 712 12.97 9.50 5.14
C LEU A 712 13.78 10.77 5.32
N SER A 713 13.17 11.84 5.84
CA SER A 713 13.83 13.11 6.06
C SER A 713 14.97 13.00 7.10
N GLU A 714 14.78 12.20 8.13
CA GLU A 714 15.83 11.88 9.12
C GLU A 714 16.99 11.10 8.48
N PHE A 715 16.66 10.15 7.61
CA PHE A 715 17.66 9.36 6.90
C PHE A 715 18.47 10.21 5.90
N ILE A 716 17.86 11.23 5.26
CA ILE A 716 18.59 12.20 4.43
C ILE A 716 19.66 12.93 5.27
N LEU A 717 19.31 13.41 6.49
CA LEU A 717 20.28 14.08 7.36
C LEU A 717 21.41 13.14 7.77
N GLU A 718 21.08 11.90 8.14
CA GLU A 718 22.09 10.89 8.48
C GLU A 718 23.05 10.64 7.31
N CYS A 719 22.50 10.47 6.10
CA CYS A 719 23.29 10.27 4.88
C CYS A 719 24.12 11.50 4.47
N ALA A 720 23.70 12.71 4.84
CA ALA A 720 24.48 13.93 4.60
C ALA A 720 25.67 14.07 5.56
N GLY A 721 25.69 13.35 6.68
CA GLY A 721 26.73 13.43 7.69
C GLY A 721 26.87 14.84 8.28
N PRO A 722 28.08 15.39 8.47
CA PRO A 722 28.26 16.73 9.05
C PRO A 722 27.58 17.86 8.29
N ALA A 723 27.24 17.64 7.01
CA ALA A 723 26.52 18.60 6.19
C ALA A 723 25.01 18.64 6.48
N GLY A 724 24.46 17.63 7.17
CA GLY A 724 23.01 17.52 7.46
C GLY A 724 22.42 18.67 8.25
N ALA A 725 23.22 19.41 9.01
CA ALA A 725 22.78 20.57 9.79
C ALA A 725 22.99 21.93 9.07
N ARG A 726 23.45 21.94 7.82
CA ARG A 726 23.66 23.19 7.06
C ARG A 726 22.37 23.69 6.47
N VAL A 727 22.15 25.00 6.59
CA VAL A 727 21.02 25.71 5.98
C VAL A 727 21.30 25.96 4.50
N GLY A 728 20.32 25.66 3.65
CA GLY A 728 20.39 25.82 2.21
C GLY A 728 21.14 24.70 1.48
N PRO A 729 21.29 24.81 0.16
CA PRO A 729 21.94 23.78 -0.64
C PRO A 729 23.40 23.56 -0.26
N VAL A 730 23.79 22.32 -0.10
CA VAL A 730 25.15 21.89 0.20
C VAL A 730 25.75 21.22 -1.04
N ALA A 731 26.98 21.61 -1.39
CA ALA A 731 27.69 21.00 -2.49
C ALA A 731 28.22 19.63 -2.10
N PHE A 732 27.92 18.61 -2.92
CA PHE A 732 28.47 17.27 -2.91
C PHE A 732 28.99 16.99 -4.33
N GLY A 733 30.29 17.21 -4.56
CA GLY A 733 30.86 17.22 -5.91
C GLY A 733 30.22 18.31 -6.76
N ASP A 734 29.72 17.93 -7.92
CA ASP A 734 29.04 18.85 -8.88
C ASP A 734 27.55 19.07 -8.57
N GLN A 735 27.00 18.39 -7.56
CA GLN A 735 25.59 18.48 -7.19
C GLN A 735 25.42 19.35 -5.93
N ALA A 736 24.41 20.22 -5.96
CA ALA A 736 24.00 20.99 -4.78
C ALA A 736 22.64 20.45 -4.28
N VAL A 737 22.60 19.96 -3.05
CA VAL A 737 21.43 19.31 -2.47
C VAL A 737 21.03 20.01 -1.17
N ASP A 738 19.78 20.44 -1.06
CA ASP A 738 19.22 20.90 0.21
C ASP A 738 18.79 19.66 1.01
N VAL A 739 19.50 19.38 2.09
CA VAL A 739 19.31 18.19 2.94
C VAL A 739 18.49 18.50 4.20
N LEU A 740 18.44 19.76 4.63
CA LEU A 740 17.82 20.16 5.89
C LEU A 740 16.32 20.50 5.73
N SER A 741 15.94 21.12 4.61
CA SER A 741 14.53 21.53 4.38
C SER A 741 13.55 20.37 4.39
N PRO A 742 13.82 19.17 3.81
CA PRO A 742 12.94 18.03 3.93
C PRO A 742 12.63 17.64 5.39
N TYR A 743 13.63 17.75 6.27
CA TYR A 743 13.46 17.47 7.69
C TYR A 743 12.49 18.44 8.36
N TYR A 744 12.64 19.75 8.15
CA TYR A 744 11.73 20.75 8.71
C TYR A 744 10.33 20.64 8.11
N ASN A 745 10.22 20.40 6.80
CA ASN A 745 8.94 20.21 6.10
C ASN A 745 8.19 18.96 6.57
N ALA A 746 8.88 17.94 7.05
CA ALA A 746 8.28 16.74 7.59
C ALA A 746 7.68 16.95 8.99
N ARG A 747 8.21 17.87 9.81
CA ARG A 747 7.78 18.03 11.23
C ARG A 747 6.30 18.40 11.40
N PRO A 748 5.69 19.29 10.62
CA PRO A 748 4.26 19.61 10.77
C PRO A 748 3.33 18.53 10.18
N THR A 749 3.81 17.62 9.33
CA THR A 749 2.94 16.66 8.63
C THR A 749 2.19 15.68 9.56
N PRO A 750 2.74 15.17 10.67
CA PRO A 750 1.95 14.39 11.62
C PRO A 750 0.99 15.23 12.48
N ILE A 751 1.09 16.56 12.43
CA ILE A 751 0.31 17.47 13.29
C ILE A 751 -0.93 18.01 12.56
N TYR A 752 -0.77 18.59 11.38
CA TYR A 752 -1.86 19.23 10.64
C TYR A 752 -2.84 18.20 10.03
N GLY A 753 -4.03 18.66 9.61
CA GLY A 753 -5.09 17.80 9.08
C GLY A 753 -5.63 16.81 10.13
N GLY A 754 -5.55 17.15 11.42
CA GLY A 754 -5.76 16.28 12.57
C GLY A 754 -4.51 15.45 12.88
N SER A 755 -3.98 15.54 14.13
CA SER A 755 -2.76 14.83 14.48
C SER A 755 -2.89 13.32 14.27
N ASN A 756 -1.76 12.63 14.09
CA ASN A 756 -1.76 11.18 13.88
C ASN A 756 -2.45 10.43 15.02
N GLU A 757 -2.42 10.97 16.26
CA GLU A 757 -3.14 10.44 17.43
C GLU A 757 -4.66 10.59 17.23
N ILE A 758 -5.13 11.74 16.72
CA ILE A 758 -6.55 11.96 16.41
C ILE A 758 -7.00 11.04 15.26
N GLN A 759 -6.18 10.88 14.23
CA GLN A 759 -6.49 9.94 13.14
C GLN A 759 -6.59 8.50 13.67
N ARG A 760 -5.67 8.08 14.56
CA ARG A 760 -5.76 6.77 15.24
C ARG A 760 -7.03 6.64 16.08
N ASN A 761 -7.44 7.67 16.84
CA ASN A 761 -8.69 7.66 17.58
C ASN A 761 -9.92 7.50 16.67
N ILE A 762 -9.91 8.15 15.50
CA ILE A 762 -11.00 8.04 14.51
C ILE A 762 -11.10 6.60 14.00
N ILE A 763 -9.98 6.00 13.60
CA ILE A 763 -9.94 4.62 13.08
C ILE A 763 -10.35 3.63 14.17
N ALA A 764 -9.80 3.77 15.39
CA ALA A 764 -10.12 2.89 16.52
C ALA A 764 -11.63 2.86 16.80
N LYS A 765 -12.29 4.01 16.72
CA LYS A 765 -13.71 4.16 17.04
C LYS A 765 -14.63 3.83 15.86
N GLN A 766 -14.31 4.32 14.64
CA GLN A 766 -15.24 4.27 13.49
C GLN A 766 -15.00 3.09 12.56
N VAL A 767 -13.80 2.52 12.56
CA VAL A 767 -13.41 1.38 11.73
C VAL A 767 -13.31 0.12 12.55
N LEU A 768 -12.54 0.16 13.65
CA LEU A 768 -12.28 -1.02 14.48
C LEU A 768 -13.35 -1.25 15.55
N ASN A 769 -14.25 -0.29 15.78
CA ASN A 769 -15.33 -0.35 16.78
C ASN A 769 -14.84 -0.76 18.18
N LEU A 770 -13.62 -0.35 18.55
CA LEU A 770 -13.07 -0.66 19.87
C LEU A 770 -13.85 0.08 20.97
N PRO A 771 -13.95 -0.52 22.17
CA PRO A 771 -14.71 0.06 23.28
C PRO A 771 -14.23 1.47 23.61
N SER A 772 -15.14 2.39 23.87
CA SER A 772 -14.86 3.71 24.44
C SER A 772 -15.05 3.68 25.96
N ARG A 773 -14.39 4.60 26.66
CA ARG A 773 -14.59 4.80 28.10
C ARG A 773 -16.01 5.23 28.42
#